data_abcdb3e7ff196f42f3418b5603dd529a
#
_entry.id   abcdb3e7ff196f42f3418b5603dd529a
#
_cell.length_a   1.000
_cell.length_b   1.000
_cell.length_c   1.000
_cell.angle_alpha   90.00
_cell.angle_beta   90.00
_cell.angle_gamma   90.00
#
_symmetry.space_group_name_H-M   'P 1'
#
loop_
_entity.id
_entity.type
_entity.pdbx_description
1 polymer ?
#
loop_
_entity_poly.entity_id
_entity_poly.type
_entity_poly.pdbx_seq_one_letter_code
_entity_poly.pdbx_strand_id
1 'polypeptide(L)'
;LILKSKKKLEMMMTLKHLKFTTLCLAMIGGSQTVMAETQTQLLPLFKAAEIPALCDANLDKMQKDIQKFESQKIKNKAEARPYLAAWDTLQASIGDFVSPIGLYSNVDPDPALRQAADDCELKISKYLTSMYQSPKLYAQFKKLKATDPVDEKFLKDILNQFEKTGVQLSAEKQKRLKEIIEESTKLGQDYSKNVRDNPEKVEFTVAELKGLPESYIAGLKKNEKGNYLLGFDYPEYQPFMELAESDEARKRYQTAYTRRGTEKNLEYMKKAIDLRYELAQLFDKDSYAYVALKDRMAKTPEAVNSFLDEVYAKVAPLEKQDVEELRQFKAETLKIPLEKAEIERWSQGYWSEKLRQAKYKVDQEKLRDYFPTEAAQKWLFAVSSELYGIEFKPVKVKAWHDEVEYYAVHDKATGEFMGGLYVDKYPREGKYGHAAVWGVYGGSRLNHRRPVSVLVTNFNRKGLNSNELETFVHEMGHALHGILSKTRYTEQSGTSVERDFVEAPSQMYEEWARRFETLSKVADYCEPACPRVDEAMTERLKNVKNYGRGLHYARQTLYAQYDMALHGKDAKSIDPLKLWQDMESKTALGSVPGQQFPGQFGHLMGGYQAGYYSYMWSEVLALDMLSAYGDHLMDPKVGMHYRETVLAQGG
;
A
#
# COMPACT_ATOMS: atom_id res chain seq x y z
N LEU A 1 53.66 -17.46 -6.11
CA LEU A 1 53.20 -16.38 -7.01
C LEU A 1 52.61 -15.17 -6.27
N ILE A 2 52.96 -14.98 -4.98
CA ILE A 2 52.47 -13.83 -4.15
C ILE A 2 53.63 -13.06 -3.51
N LEU A 3 54.76 -12.89 -4.19
CA LEU A 3 55.93 -12.21 -3.61
C LEU A 3 56.71 -11.30 -4.60
N LYS A 4 56.01 -10.73 -5.63
CA LYS A 4 56.65 -9.82 -6.58
C LYS A 4 55.94 -8.49 -6.87
N SER A 5 54.99 -8.05 -6.03
CA SER A 5 54.26 -6.79 -6.27
C SER A 5 54.48 -5.68 -5.21
N LYS A 6 55.37 -5.88 -4.22
CA LYS A 6 55.63 -4.89 -3.15
C LYS A 6 56.77 -3.90 -3.40
N LYS A 7 57.47 -3.97 -4.54
CA LYS A 7 58.62 -3.13 -4.83
C LYS A 7 58.41 -2.02 -5.89
N LYS A 8 57.17 -1.79 -6.35
CA LYS A 8 56.88 -0.78 -7.39
C LYS A 8 56.04 0.42 -6.91
N LEU A 9 55.68 0.44 -5.62
CA LEU A 9 54.82 1.51 -5.05
C LEU A 9 55.61 2.53 -4.16
N GLU A 10 56.87 2.32 -3.90
CA GLU A 10 57.70 3.19 -3.05
C GLU A 10 58.58 4.23 -3.77
N MET A 11 58.50 4.34 -5.10
CA MET A 11 59.39 5.20 -5.89
C MET A 11 58.71 6.38 -6.58
N MET A 12 57.52 6.84 -6.12
CA MET A 12 56.86 8.04 -6.69
C MET A 12 56.39 9.08 -5.66
N MET A 13 57.02 9.13 -4.48
CA MET A 13 56.78 10.21 -3.52
C MET A 13 58.10 10.89 -3.12
N THR A 14 58.69 11.58 -4.03
CA THR A 14 59.67 12.64 -3.67
C THR A 14 59.76 13.71 -4.77
N LEU A 15 59.74 14.95 -4.32
CA LEU A 15 59.98 16.21 -5.01
C LEU A 15 58.82 16.91 -5.74
N LYS A 16 58.15 17.86 -4.99
CA LYS A 16 58.40 19.29 -5.29
C LYS A 16 57.79 20.17 -4.18
N HIS A 17 58.68 20.68 -3.33
CA HIS A 17 58.44 21.88 -2.52
C HIS A 17 58.44 23.11 -3.43
N LEU A 18 57.42 23.96 -3.31
CA LEU A 18 57.57 25.39 -3.61
C LEU A 18 56.81 26.18 -2.54
N LYS A 19 57.58 27.09 -1.94
CA LYS A 19 57.20 27.99 -0.86
C LYS A 19 56.13 28.97 -1.32
N PHE A 20 55.09 29.21 -0.50
CA PHE A 20 54.44 30.50 -0.46
C PHE A 20 54.24 30.96 0.97
N THR A 21 54.53 32.21 1.13
CA THR A 21 54.79 32.97 2.35
C THR A 21 53.53 33.24 3.16
N THR A 22 53.72 33.20 4.45
CA THR A 22 52.83 33.57 5.56
C THR A 22 52.27 34.97 5.43
N LEU A 23 50.95 35.10 5.56
CA LEU A 23 50.29 36.33 6.03
C LEU A 23 49.32 35.97 7.12
N CYS A 24 49.72 36.24 8.37
CA CYS A 24 48.85 36.16 9.55
C CYS A 24 47.86 37.34 9.52
N LEU A 25 46.54 37.05 9.48
CA LEU A 25 45.53 37.96 9.96
C LEU A 25 44.69 37.18 11.00
N ALA A 26 44.85 37.60 12.23
CA ALA A 26 44.02 37.18 13.34
C ALA A 26 42.60 37.67 13.10
N MET A 27 41.64 36.74 12.90
CA MET A 27 40.22 37.01 13.06
C MET A 27 39.71 36.22 14.25
N ILE A 28 39.18 36.99 15.17
CA ILE A 28 38.53 36.63 16.41
C ILE A 28 37.42 35.62 16.14
N GLY A 29 37.52 34.47 16.82
CA GLY A 29 36.56 33.40 16.72
C GLY A 29 35.18 33.79 17.25
N GLY A 30 34.22 33.93 16.37
CA GLY A 30 32.83 33.74 16.64
C GLY A 30 32.45 32.35 16.15
N SER A 31 32.32 31.38 17.03
CA SER A 31 31.68 30.10 16.73
C SER A 31 30.21 30.37 16.41
N GLN A 32 29.89 30.70 15.17
CA GLN A 32 28.55 30.51 14.67
C GLN A 32 28.40 29.01 14.44
N THR A 33 27.77 28.34 15.37
CA THR A 33 27.07 27.07 15.09
C THR A 33 26.07 27.35 13.99
N VAL A 34 26.48 27.14 12.74
CA VAL A 34 25.54 27.02 11.62
C VAL A 34 24.72 25.77 11.96
N MET A 35 23.52 25.99 12.49
CA MET A 35 22.54 24.91 12.53
C MET A 35 22.38 24.46 11.08
N ALA A 36 22.84 23.24 10.78
CA ALA A 36 22.62 22.63 9.49
C ALA A 36 21.12 22.62 9.25
N GLU A 37 20.69 23.40 8.28
CA GLU A 37 19.27 23.47 7.89
C GLU A 37 18.86 22.05 7.49
N THR A 38 17.81 21.50 8.14
CA THR A 38 17.35 20.14 7.88
C THR A 38 16.88 20.06 6.44
N GLN A 39 17.55 19.28 5.62
CA GLN A 39 17.15 19.07 4.24
C GLN A 39 15.73 18.49 4.19
N THR A 40 14.90 19.01 3.29
CA THR A 40 13.52 18.57 3.10
C THR A 40 13.22 18.46 1.61
N GLN A 41 12.32 17.54 1.27
CA GLN A 41 11.70 17.48 -0.05
C GLN A 41 10.20 17.47 0.15
N LEU A 42 9.54 18.59 -0.16
CA LEU A 42 8.14 18.82 0.14
C LEU A 42 7.27 18.63 -1.09
N LEU A 43 6.02 18.21 -0.86
CA LEU A 43 5.00 18.14 -1.89
C LEU A 43 4.42 19.54 -2.16
N PRO A 44 4.12 19.89 -3.43
CA PRO A 44 3.43 21.12 -3.75
C PRO A 44 2.00 21.08 -3.23
N LEU A 45 1.48 22.20 -2.75
CA LEU A 45 0.07 22.35 -2.40
C LEU A 45 -0.65 23.11 -3.51
N PHE A 46 -1.83 22.63 -3.88
CA PHE A 46 -2.64 23.22 -4.94
C PHE A 46 -3.94 23.80 -4.40
N LYS A 47 -4.51 24.75 -5.15
CA LYS A 47 -5.92 25.15 -4.98
C LYS A 47 -6.74 24.53 -6.11
N ALA A 48 -7.98 24.16 -5.83
CA ALA A 48 -8.86 23.54 -6.82
C ALA A 48 -8.93 24.33 -8.14
N ALA A 49 -9.06 25.65 -8.08
CA ALA A 49 -9.16 26.53 -9.24
C ALA A 49 -7.87 26.61 -10.08
N GLU A 50 -6.70 26.25 -9.54
CA GLU A 50 -5.41 26.31 -10.22
C GLU A 50 -5.13 25.03 -11.02
N ILE A 51 -5.67 23.87 -10.56
CA ILE A 51 -5.35 22.56 -11.14
C ILE A 51 -5.62 22.47 -12.64
N PRO A 52 -6.75 22.92 -13.20
CA PRO A 52 -6.99 22.81 -14.63
C PRO A 52 -5.91 23.48 -15.48
N ALA A 53 -5.53 24.71 -15.14
CA ALA A 53 -4.49 25.46 -15.87
C ALA A 53 -3.09 24.85 -15.69
N LEU A 54 -2.76 24.39 -14.47
CA LEU A 54 -1.51 23.69 -14.18
C LEU A 54 -1.43 22.35 -14.93
N CYS A 55 -2.55 21.63 -15.04
CA CYS A 55 -2.65 20.39 -15.77
C CYS A 55 -2.34 20.59 -17.26
N ASP A 56 -3.01 21.55 -17.89
CA ASP A 56 -2.81 21.86 -19.30
C ASP A 56 -1.36 22.34 -19.58
N ALA A 57 -0.80 23.20 -18.72
CA ALA A 57 0.58 23.68 -18.85
C ALA A 57 1.62 22.54 -18.70
N ASN A 58 1.40 21.62 -17.75
CA ASN A 58 2.28 20.45 -17.58
C ASN A 58 2.15 19.45 -18.73
N LEU A 59 0.95 19.23 -19.26
CA LEU A 59 0.74 18.41 -20.47
C LEU A 59 1.47 19.00 -21.67
N ASP A 60 1.39 20.31 -21.90
CA ASP A 60 2.11 20.99 -22.96
C ASP A 60 3.64 20.84 -22.81
N LYS A 61 4.13 20.97 -21.57
CA LYS A 61 5.55 20.76 -21.25
C LYS A 61 5.96 19.31 -21.55
N MET A 62 5.22 18.34 -21.03
CA MET A 62 5.47 16.91 -21.27
C MET A 62 5.53 16.61 -22.77
N GLN A 63 4.59 17.15 -23.54
CA GLN A 63 4.54 16.96 -24.99
C GLN A 63 5.78 17.50 -25.69
N LYS A 64 6.24 18.71 -25.34
CA LYS A 64 7.45 19.32 -25.89
C LYS A 64 8.71 18.53 -25.52
N ASP A 65 8.82 18.08 -24.26
CA ASP A 65 9.97 17.34 -23.77
C ASP A 65 10.05 15.95 -24.45
N ILE A 66 8.92 15.26 -24.61
CA ILE A 66 8.85 13.98 -25.35
C ILE A 66 9.19 14.18 -26.84
N GLN A 67 8.67 15.21 -27.50
CA GLN A 67 9.01 15.52 -28.90
C GLN A 67 10.51 15.80 -29.07
N LYS A 68 11.11 16.51 -28.12
CA LYS A 68 12.54 16.74 -28.08
C LYS A 68 13.33 15.44 -27.96
N PHE A 69 12.93 14.56 -27.04
CA PHE A 69 13.53 13.23 -26.89
C PHE A 69 13.37 12.40 -28.16
N GLU A 70 12.18 12.37 -28.74
CA GLU A 70 11.84 11.64 -29.95
C GLU A 70 12.61 12.15 -31.21
N SER A 71 13.03 13.42 -31.22
CA SER A 71 13.81 14.00 -32.32
C SER A 71 15.29 13.58 -32.31
N GLN A 72 15.79 12.97 -31.24
CA GLN A 72 17.19 12.54 -31.13
C GLN A 72 17.52 11.45 -32.16
N LYS A 73 18.68 11.57 -32.80
CA LYS A 73 19.17 10.56 -33.74
C LYS A 73 20.00 9.50 -33.01
N ILE A 74 19.36 8.39 -32.65
CA ILE A 74 20.04 7.26 -31.99
C ILE A 74 20.64 6.33 -33.04
N LYS A 75 21.95 6.06 -32.93
CA LYS A 75 22.65 5.08 -33.77
C LYS A 75 22.25 3.66 -33.35
N ASN A 76 22.25 2.71 -34.30
CA ASN A 76 22.03 1.31 -33.98
C ASN A 76 23.15 0.81 -33.05
N LYS A 77 22.78 0.04 -32.00
CA LYS A 77 23.64 -0.45 -30.93
C LYS A 77 24.35 0.67 -30.14
N ALA A 78 23.73 1.86 -30.05
CA ALA A 78 24.21 2.91 -29.17
C ALA A 78 24.19 2.44 -27.70
N GLU A 79 25.17 2.90 -26.90
CA GLU A 79 25.20 2.66 -25.46
C GLU A 79 23.90 3.17 -24.81
N ALA A 80 23.26 2.32 -24.00
CA ALA A 80 21.92 2.61 -23.46
C ALA A 80 21.94 3.69 -22.37
N ARG A 81 22.92 3.67 -21.46
CA ARG A 81 22.91 4.48 -20.22
C ARG A 81 22.64 5.97 -20.43
N PRO A 82 23.25 6.70 -21.36
CA PRO A 82 22.96 8.13 -21.54
C PRO A 82 21.50 8.41 -21.92
N TYR A 83 20.91 7.53 -22.72
CA TYR A 83 19.50 7.65 -23.15
C TYR A 83 18.52 7.23 -22.05
N LEU A 84 18.85 6.17 -21.31
CA LEU A 84 18.08 5.74 -20.13
C LEU A 84 18.11 6.81 -19.04
N ALA A 85 19.25 7.46 -18.80
CA ALA A 85 19.37 8.57 -17.86
C ALA A 85 18.48 9.77 -18.27
N ALA A 86 18.52 10.14 -19.56
CA ALA A 86 17.69 11.21 -20.09
C ALA A 86 16.19 10.87 -19.99
N TRP A 87 15.83 9.62 -20.26
CA TRP A 87 14.46 9.14 -20.10
C TRP A 87 14.01 9.15 -18.65
N ASP A 88 14.81 8.64 -17.73
CA ASP A 88 14.53 8.67 -16.30
C ASP A 88 14.33 10.09 -15.76
N THR A 89 15.16 11.03 -16.18
CA THR A 89 15.00 12.46 -15.83
C THR A 89 13.68 13.02 -16.33
N LEU A 90 13.28 12.66 -17.54
CA LEU A 90 12.01 13.09 -18.13
C LEU A 90 10.81 12.48 -17.38
N GLN A 91 10.83 11.18 -17.12
CA GLN A 91 9.77 10.50 -16.37
C GLN A 91 9.68 11.01 -14.92
N ALA A 92 10.80 11.26 -14.27
CA ALA A 92 10.84 11.89 -12.96
C ALA A 92 10.18 13.28 -12.96
N SER A 93 10.45 14.11 -13.98
CA SER A 93 9.81 15.43 -14.13
C SER A 93 8.29 15.32 -14.37
N ILE A 94 7.83 14.30 -15.06
CA ILE A 94 6.41 13.99 -15.22
C ILE A 94 5.82 13.59 -13.86
N GLY A 95 6.46 12.66 -13.17
CA GLY A 95 6.04 12.16 -11.86
C GLY A 95 5.95 13.25 -10.79
N ASP A 96 6.82 14.27 -10.84
CA ASP A 96 6.82 15.39 -9.88
C ASP A 96 5.52 16.19 -9.87
N PHE A 97 4.78 16.17 -10.98
CA PHE A 97 3.45 16.78 -11.06
C PHE A 97 2.33 15.74 -10.89
N VAL A 98 2.44 14.61 -11.60
CA VAL A 98 1.37 13.60 -11.68
C VAL A 98 1.11 12.92 -10.34
N SER A 99 2.19 12.53 -9.61
CA SER A 99 2.03 11.77 -8.39
C SER A 99 1.37 12.56 -7.23
N PRO A 100 1.70 13.85 -6.99
CA PRO A 100 0.93 14.67 -6.05
C PRO A 100 -0.53 14.84 -6.43
N ILE A 101 -0.87 14.99 -7.72
CA ILE A 101 -2.26 15.07 -8.19
C ILE A 101 -3.02 13.80 -7.81
N GLY A 102 -2.46 12.61 -8.12
CA GLY A 102 -3.06 11.32 -7.75
C GLY A 102 -3.18 11.10 -6.24
N LEU A 103 -2.26 11.62 -5.43
CA LEU A 103 -2.39 11.61 -3.97
C LEU A 103 -3.59 12.47 -3.52
N TYR A 104 -3.65 13.73 -3.98
CA TYR A 104 -4.66 14.68 -3.52
C TYR A 104 -6.08 14.31 -3.94
N SER A 105 -6.27 13.60 -5.04
CA SER A 105 -7.57 13.04 -5.40
C SER A 105 -8.12 12.08 -4.34
N ASN A 106 -7.24 11.51 -3.50
CA ASN A 106 -7.59 10.54 -2.47
C ASN A 106 -7.56 11.06 -1.02
N VAL A 107 -6.85 12.17 -0.74
CA VAL A 107 -6.63 12.58 0.65
C VAL A 107 -6.99 14.04 0.95
N ASP A 108 -7.20 14.88 -0.05
CA ASP A 108 -7.49 16.32 0.18
C ASP A 108 -8.90 16.51 0.75
N PRO A 109 -9.09 17.36 1.78
CA PRO A 109 -10.40 17.63 2.35
C PRO A 109 -11.34 18.37 1.41
N ASP A 110 -10.82 19.19 0.46
CA ASP A 110 -11.63 19.95 -0.51
C ASP A 110 -12.16 19.03 -1.64
N PRO A 111 -13.48 18.79 -1.72
CA PRO A 111 -14.05 17.98 -2.78
C PRO A 111 -13.88 18.57 -4.18
N ALA A 112 -13.76 19.91 -4.29
CA ALA A 112 -13.52 20.56 -5.57
C ALA A 112 -12.08 20.29 -6.05
N LEU A 113 -11.11 20.27 -5.13
CA LEU A 113 -9.73 19.90 -5.45
C LEU A 113 -9.63 18.43 -5.87
N ARG A 114 -10.26 17.50 -5.13
CA ARG A 114 -10.30 16.09 -5.50
C ARG A 114 -10.86 15.88 -6.89
N GLN A 115 -11.98 16.54 -7.23
CA GLN A 115 -12.58 16.45 -8.56
C GLN A 115 -11.65 17.01 -9.66
N ALA A 116 -11.03 18.17 -9.43
CA ALA A 116 -10.10 18.76 -10.39
C ALA A 116 -8.84 17.87 -10.60
N ALA A 117 -8.40 17.20 -9.53
CA ALA A 117 -7.31 16.21 -9.60
C ALA A 117 -7.70 14.98 -10.44
N ASP A 118 -8.88 14.40 -10.20
CA ASP A 118 -9.42 13.27 -10.98
C ASP A 118 -9.51 13.62 -12.47
N ASP A 119 -10.02 14.82 -12.79
CA ASP A 119 -10.13 15.30 -14.19
C ASP A 119 -8.76 15.48 -14.85
N CYS A 120 -7.78 15.97 -14.10
CA CYS A 120 -6.40 16.11 -14.58
C CYS A 120 -5.74 14.75 -14.80
N GLU A 121 -5.90 13.81 -13.88
CA GLU A 121 -5.38 12.43 -13.98
C GLU A 121 -5.88 11.74 -15.25
N LEU A 122 -7.16 11.92 -15.59
CA LEU A 122 -7.74 11.37 -16.80
C LEU A 122 -7.07 11.95 -18.08
N LYS A 123 -6.82 13.27 -18.13
CA LYS A 123 -6.11 13.92 -19.23
C LYS A 123 -4.68 13.39 -19.37
N ILE A 124 -3.97 13.24 -18.23
CA ILE A 124 -2.60 12.72 -18.17
C ILE A 124 -2.55 11.27 -18.64
N SER A 125 -3.42 10.41 -18.16
CA SER A 125 -3.52 9.00 -18.55
C SER A 125 -3.70 8.84 -20.06
N LYS A 126 -4.57 9.65 -20.65
CA LYS A 126 -4.79 9.71 -22.12
C LYS A 126 -3.53 10.11 -22.89
N TYR A 127 -2.79 11.09 -22.39
CA TYR A 127 -1.54 11.52 -23.01
C TYR A 127 -0.45 10.46 -22.89
N LEU A 128 -0.23 9.89 -21.71
CA LEU A 128 0.78 8.85 -21.47
C LEU A 128 0.50 7.60 -22.31
N THR A 129 -0.77 7.20 -22.44
CA THR A 129 -1.15 6.11 -23.36
C THR A 129 -0.71 6.40 -24.78
N SER A 130 -0.96 7.63 -25.26
CA SER A 130 -0.56 8.03 -26.63
C SER A 130 0.96 8.05 -26.79
N MET A 131 1.70 8.48 -25.77
CA MET A 131 3.16 8.49 -25.74
C MET A 131 3.75 7.08 -25.87
N TYR A 132 3.25 6.14 -25.04
CA TYR A 132 3.69 4.75 -25.09
C TYR A 132 3.18 3.97 -26.32
N GLN A 133 2.29 4.54 -27.12
CA GLN A 133 1.89 4.01 -28.43
C GLN A 133 2.75 4.58 -29.58
N SER A 134 3.80 5.43 -29.33
CA SER A 134 4.67 5.96 -30.37
C SER A 134 5.60 4.90 -30.96
N PRO A 135 5.42 4.48 -32.23
CA PRO A 135 6.34 3.54 -32.87
C PRO A 135 7.75 4.09 -33.01
N LYS A 136 7.87 5.43 -33.09
CA LYS A 136 9.13 6.12 -33.26
C LYS A 136 9.96 6.06 -31.98
N LEU A 137 9.36 6.35 -30.82
CA LEU A 137 10.02 6.18 -29.50
C LEU A 137 10.44 4.74 -29.28
N TYR A 138 9.52 3.79 -29.50
CA TYR A 138 9.80 2.37 -29.36
C TYR A 138 10.97 1.91 -30.22
N ALA A 139 10.98 2.32 -31.51
CA ALA A 139 12.09 2.01 -32.42
C ALA A 139 13.42 2.62 -31.97
N GLN A 140 13.42 3.76 -31.26
CA GLN A 140 14.63 4.34 -30.69
C GLN A 140 15.18 3.49 -29.55
N PHE A 141 14.34 3.07 -28.59
CA PHE A 141 14.78 2.21 -27.49
C PHE A 141 15.28 0.85 -28.00
N LYS A 142 14.68 0.28 -29.04
CA LYS A 142 15.15 -0.97 -29.67
C LYS A 142 16.55 -0.88 -30.28
N LYS A 143 17.05 0.32 -30.58
CA LYS A 143 18.42 0.51 -31.09
C LYS A 143 19.48 0.52 -30.00
N LEU A 144 19.06 0.65 -28.73
CA LEU A 144 19.98 0.73 -27.61
C LEU A 144 20.61 -0.63 -27.30
N LYS A 145 21.82 -0.60 -26.77
CA LYS A 145 22.50 -1.78 -26.24
C LYS A 145 22.93 -1.49 -24.80
N ALA A 146 22.31 -2.17 -23.88
CA ALA A 146 22.76 -2.21 -22.47
C ALA A 146 23.79 -3.33 -22.28
N THR A 147 24.72 -3.13 -21.37
CA THR A 147 25.78 -4.09 -21.01
C THR A 147 25.89 -4.25 -19.50
N ASP A 148 25.23 -3.43 -18.74
CA ASP A 148 25.12 -3.47 -17.30
C ASP A 148 23.75 -4.06 -16.93
N PRO A 149 23.66 -5.00 -15.97
CA PRO A 149 22.39 -5.68 -15.66
C PRO A 149 21.25 -4.74 -15.25
N VAL A 150 21.54 -3.64 -14.52
CA VAL A 150 20.52 -2.65 -14.14
C VAL A 150 20.00 -1.90 -15.36
N ASP A 151 20.89 -1.51 -16.28
CA ASP A 151 20.49 -0.86 -17.53
C ASP A 151 19.70 -1.82 -18.45
N GLU A 152 20.08 -3.11 -18.47
CA GLU A 152 19.35 -4.16 -19.23
C GLU A 152 17.93 -4.33 -18.69
N LYS A 153 17.77 -4.43 -17.35
CA LYS A 153 16.48 -4.54 -16.71
C LYS A 153 15.63 -3.31 -17.03
N PHE A 154 16.16 -2.09 -16.83
CA PHE A 154 15.41 -0.86 -17.08
C PHE A 154 15.01 -0.70 -18.54
N LEU A 155 15.91 -0.98 -19.48
CA LEU A 155 15.59 -0.96 -20.91
C LEU A 155 14.50 -1.97 -21.27
N LYS A 156 14.55 -3.16 -20.68
CA LYS A 156 13.51 -4.18 -20.84
C LYS A 156 12.18 -3.71 -20.29
N ASP A 157 12.16 -3.06 -19.14
CA ASP A 157 10.93 -2.55 -18.52
C ASP A 157 10.29 -1.45 -19.39
N ILE A 158 11.10 -0.52 -19.92
CA ILE A 158 10.64 0.49 -20.86
C ILE A 158 10.03 -0.16 -22.11
N LEU A 159 10.72 -1.12 -22.73
CA LEU A 159 10.21 -1.81 -23.93
C LEU A 159 8.92 -2.57 -23.62
N ASN A 160 8.84 -3.25 -22.46
CA ASN A 160 7.62 -3.93 -22.01
C ASN A 160 6.47 -2.94 -21.82
N GLN A 161 6.71 -1.74 -21.29
CA GLN A 161 5.68 -0.73 -21.12
C GLN A 161 5.10 -0.27 -22.47
N PHE A 162 5.94 -0.05 -23.49
CA PHE A 162 5.48 0.23 -24.86
C PHE A 162 4.64 -0.92 -25.41
N GLU A 163 5.09 -2.17 -25.24
CA GLU A 163 4.40 -3.36 -25.72
C GLU A 163 3.04 -3.55 -25.05
N LYS A 164 2.96 -3.39 -23.73
CA LYS A 164 1.71 -3.45 -22.97
C LYS A 164 0.72 -2.37 -23.37
N THR A 165 1.22 -1.20 -23.80
CA THR A 165 0.39 -0.09 -24.28
C THR A 165 0.06 -0.24 -25.78
N GLY A 166 0.46 -1.36 -26.38
CA GLY A 166 0.00 -1.77 -27.70
C GLY A 166 0.74 -1.12 -28.87
N VAL A 167 1.98 -0.65 -28.68
CA VAL A 167 2.79 -0.01 -29.75
C VAL A 167 2.93 -0.89 -31.02
N GLN A 168 2.82 -2.20 -30.87
CA GLN A 168 2.95 -3.17 -31.97
C GLN A 168 1.60 -3.53 -32.60
N LEU A 169 0.49 -3.06 -32.08
CA LEU A 169 -0.85 -3.32 -32.59
C LEU A 169 -1.13 -2.48 -33.84
N SER A 170 -2.12 -2.87 -34.64
CA SER A 170 -2.63 -2.03 -35.73
C SER A 170 -3.20 -0.71 -35.20
N ALA A 171 -3.23 0.32 -36.06
CA ALA A 171 -3.75 1.63 -35.68
C ALA A 171 -5.19 1.57 -35.12
N GLU A 172 -6.03 0.69 -35.66
CA GLU A 172 -7.39 0.46 -35.18
C GLU A 172 -7.39 -0.15 -33.77
N LYS A 173 -6.62 -1.21 -33.56
CA LYS A 173 -6.46 -1.85 -32.23
C LYS A 173 -5.83 -0.88 -31.20
N GLN A 174 -4.86 -0.04 -31.60
CA GLN A 174 -4.27 0.99 -30.75
C GLN A 174 -5.30 2.03 -30.30
N LYS A 175 -6.12 2.51 -31.22
CA LYS A 175 -7.21 3.44 -30.93
C LYS A 175 -8.19 2.83 -29.92
N ARG A 176 -8.62 1.58 -30.15
CA ARG A 176 -9.54 0.90 -29.25
C ARG A 176 -8.93 0.66 -27.87
N LEU A 177 -7.67 0.26 -27.79
CA LEU A 177 -6.95 0.09 -26.53
C LEU A 177 -6.89 1.39 -25.72
N LYS A 178 -6.65 2.52 -26.39
CA LYS A 178 -6.67 3.85 -25.76
C LYS A 178 -8.04 4.18 -25.17
N GLU A 179 -9.11 3.92 -25.90
CA GLU A 179 -10.49 4.09 -25.42
C GLU A 179 -10.76 3.21 -24.18
N ILE A 180 -10.33 1.94 -24.21
CA ILE A 180 -10.46 1.00 -23.08
C ILE A 180 -9.72 1.52 -21.84
N ILE A 181 -8.49 2.01 -21.99
CA ILE A 181 -7.71 2.56 -20.87
C ILE A 181 -8.41 3.81 -20.30
N GLU A 182 -8.86 4.73 -21.15
CA GLU A 182 -9.57 5.95 -20.75
C GLU A 182 -10.87 5.62 -20.00
N GLU A 183 -11.70 4.72 -20.53
CA GLU A 183 -12.93 4.25 -19.88
C GLU A 183 -12.63 3.54 -18.55
N SER A 184 -11.62 2.67 -18.51
CA SER A 184 -11.24 1.94 -17.29
C SER A 184 -10.75 2.87 -16.19
N THR A 185 -9.96 3.90 -16.55
CA THR A 185 -9.51 4.94 -15.60
C THR A 185 -10.71 5.67 -14.99
N LYS A 186 -11.64 6.14 -15.86
CA LYS A 186 -12.84 6.83 -15.41
C LYS A 186 -13.74 5.96 -14.51
N LEU A 187 -13.93 4.69 -14.88
CA LEU A 187 -14.70 3.74 -14.06
C LEU A 187 -14.06 3.51 -12.68
N GLY A 188 -12.72 3.41 -12.62
CA GLY A 188 -12.00 3.27 -11.36
C GLY A 188 -12.16 4.48 -10.44
N GLN A 189 -12.05 5.70 -11.00
CA GLN A 189 -12.27 6.95 -10.28
C GLN A 189 -13.70 7.06 -9.74
N ASP A 190 -14.71 6.83 -10.60
CA ASP A 190 -16.13 6.92 -10.22
C ASP A 190 -16.49 5.85 -9.18
N TYR A 191 -15.95 4.64 -9.34
CA TYR A 191 -16.14 3.55 -8.37
C TYR A 191 -15.58 3.92 -6.99
N SER A 192 -14.34 4.39 -6.94
CA SER A 192 -13.69 4.78 -5.70
C SER A 192 -14.40 5.97 -5.03
N LYS A 193 -14.83 6.95 -5.82
CA LYS A 193 -15.59 8.11 -5.36
C LYS A 193 -16.93 7.70 -4.72
N ASN A 194 -17.67 6.77 -5.33
CA ASN A 194 -18.96 6.31 -4.79
C ASN A 194 -18.81 5.64 -3.42
N VAL A 195 -17.68 4.97 -3.15
CA VAL A 195 -17.40 4.37 -1.83
C VAL A 195 -16.91 5.42 -0.84
N ARG A 196 -15.96 6.27 -1.24
CA ARG A 196 -15.32 7.28 -0.38
C ARG A 196 -16.30 8.36 0.07
N ASP A 197 -17.10 8.88 -0.87
CA ASP A 197 -17.99 10.03 -0.65
C ASP A 197 -19.42 9.58 -0.30
N ASN A 198 -19.63 8.31 0.08
CA ASN A 198 -20.94 7.80 0.49
C ASN A 198 -21.44 8.55 1.74
N PRO A 199 -22.55 9.30 1.65
CA PRO A 199 -23.06 10.09 2.77
C PRO A 199 -23.94 9.29 3.74
N GLU A 200 -24.20 8.01 3.44
CA GLU A 200 -25.13 7.18 4.22
C GLU A 200 -24.66 7.03 5.66
N LYS A 201 -25.60 7.19 6.58
CA LYS A 201 -25.43 6.88 7.99
C LYS A 201 -26.50 5.89 8.41
N VAL A 202 -26.12 4.92 9.20
CA VAL A 202 -27.06 3.94 9.75
C VAL A 202 -27.52 4.42 11.12
N GLU A 203 -28.82 4.42 11.34
CA GLU A 203 -29.45 4.87 12.57
C GLU A 203 -29.58 3.72 13.58
N PHE A 204 -29.17 3.98 14.85
CA PHE A 204 -29.26 3.02 15.94
C PHE A 204 -29.87 3.65 17.18
N THR A 205 -30.72 2.88 17.85
CA THR A 205 -31.30 3.24 19.15
C THR A 205 -30.28 3.02 20.28
N VAL A 206 -30.53 3.62 21.45
CA VAL A 206 -29.71 3.37 22.66
C VAL A 206 -29.63 1.88 23.00
N ALA A 207 -30.72 1.15 22.84
CA ALA A 207 -30.76 -0.29 23.14
C ALA A 207 -29.85 -1.12 22.22
N GLU A 208 -29.72 -0.73 20.96
CA GLU A 208 -28.89 -1.42 19.97
C GLU A 208 -27.38 -1.15 20.17
N LEU A 209 -27.03 -0.12 20.95
CA LEU A 209 -25.63 0.17 21.31
C LEU A 209 -25.17 -0.57 22.58
N LYS A 210 -26.02 -1.43 23.16
CA LYS A 210 -25.64 -2.22 24.33
C LYS A 210 -24.43 -3.11 24.00
N GLY A 211 -23.44 -3.13 24.89
CA GLY A 211 -22.17 -3.84 24.72
C GLY A 211 -21.01 -2.97 24.25
N LEU A 212 -21.30 -1.78 23.71
CA LEU A 212 -20.25 -0.83 23.28
C LEU A 212 -19.69 -0.01 24.47
N PRO A 213 -18.42 0.35 24.44
CA PRO A 213 -17.81 1.21 25.46
C PRO A 213 -18.49 2.59 25.53
N GLU A 214 -18.59 3.17 26.74
CA GLU A 214 -19.14 4.52 26.92
C GLU A 214 -18.33 5.58 26.12
N SER A 215 -17.01 5.44 26.07
CA SER A 215 -16.14 6.32 25.30
C SER A 215 -16.44 6.29 23.79
N TYR A 216 -16.80 5.15 23.24
CA TYR A 216 -17.23 5.01 21.85
C TYR A 216 -18.57 5.74 21.63
N ILE A 217 -19.56 5.47 22.50
CA ILE A 217 -20.89 6.04 22.39
C ILE A 217 -20.85 7.59 22.54
N ALA A 218 -20.00 8.11 23.42
CA ALA A 218 -19.88 9.53 23.65
C ALA A 218 -19.37 10.32 22.42
N GLY A 219 -18.66 9.67 21.50
CA GLY A 219 -18.17 10.25 20.25
C GLY A 219 -19.20 10.29 19.13
N LEU A 220 -20.34 9.61 19.26
CA LEU A 220 -21.31 9.47 18.18
C LEU A 220 -22.28 10.68 18.08
N LYS A 221 -22.61 11.03 16.85
CA LYS A 221 -23.63 12.06 16.56
C LYS A 221 -25.04 11.46 16.72
N LYS A 222 -25.98 12.33 17.14
CA LYS A 222 -27.39 11.97 17.24
C LYS A 222 -28.23 12.74 16.21
N ASN A 223 -29.31 12.12 15.76
CA ASN A 223 -30.34 12.80 14.99
C ASN A 223 -31.37 13.50 15.92
N GLU A 224 -32.33 14.19 15.33
CA GLU A 224 -33.40 14.91 16.05
C GLU A 224 -34.29 13.98 16.91
N LYS A 225 -34.35 12.70 16.60
CA LYS A 225 -35.10 11.68 17.36
C LYS A 225 -34.32 11.13 18.56
N GLY A 226 -33.06 11.55 18.74
CA GLY A 226 -32.17 11.06 19.77
C GLY A 226 -31.46 9.75 19.46
N ASN A 227 -31.63 9.19 18.26
CA ASN A 227 -30.92 8.00 17.81
C ASN A 227 -29.52 8.35 17.30
N TYR A 228 -28.62 7.40 17.40
CA TYR A 228 -27.22 7.56 17.01
C TYR A 228 -27.02 7.28 15.53
N LEU A 229 -26.18 8.07 14.87
CA LEU A 229 -25.85 7.97 13.46
C LEU A 229 -24.41 7.47 13.31
N LEU A 230 -24.23 6.31 12.71
CA LEU A 230 -22.92 5.71 12.45
C LEU A 230 -22.62 5.70 10.94
N GLY A 231 -21.41 6.08 10.59
CA GLY A 231 -20.86 5.95 9.23
C GLY A 231 -20.19 4.59 9.01
N PHE A 232 -19.21 4.59 8.12
CA PHE A 232 -18.55 3.35 7.72
C PHE A 232 -17.03 3.39 7.92
N ASP A 233 -16.51 4.38 8.65
CA ASP A 233 -15.10 4.42 9.01
C ASP A 233 -14.74 3.28 9.96
N TYR A 234 -13.53 2.76 9.87
CA TYR A 234 -13.12 1.63 10.71
C TYR A 234 -13.32 1.85 12.21
N PRO A 235 -12.99 3.03 12.79
CA PRO A 235 -13.24 3.28 14.22
C PRO A 235 -14.73 3.26 14.63
N GLU A 236 -15.65 3.50 13.69
CA GLU A 236 -17.10 3.37 13.94
C GLU A 236 -17.59 1.94 13.69
N TYR A 237 -17.23 1.36 12.54
CA TYR A 237 -17.78 0.09 12.07
C TYR A 237 -17.27 -1.11 12.87
N GLN A 238 -15.95 -1.22 13.05
CA GLN A 238 -15.36 -2.43 13.60
C GLN A 238 -15.74 -2.68 15.06
N PRO A 239 -15.65 -1.71 16.01
CA PRO A 239 -16.07 -1.95 17.39
C PRO A 239 -17.57 -2.29 17.50
N PHE A 240 -18.42 -1.72 16.64
CA PHE A 240 -19.83 -2.07 16.63
C PHE A 240 -20.04 -3.54 16.26
N MET A 241 -19.39 -4.03 15.21
CA MET A 241 -19.53 -5.41 14.75
C MET A 241 -18.95 -6.43 15.75
N GLU A 242 -17.96 -6.03 16.54
CA GLU A 242 -17.30 -6.89 17.53
C GLU A 242 -18.00 -6.87 18.91
N LEU A 243 -18.67 -5.78 19.29
CA LEU A 243 -19.10 -5.56 20.67
C LEU A 243 -20.61 -5.39 20.85
N ALA A 244 -21.35 -4.85 19.84
CA ALA A 244 -22.78 -4.64 19.98
C ALA A 244 -23.53 -5.97 20.18
N GLU A 245 -24.35 -6.06 21.24
CA GLU A 245 -25.05 -7.30 21.58
C GLU A 245 -26.20 -7.66 20.61
N SER A 246 -26.80 -6.65 19.95
CA SER A 246 -27.91 -6.85 19.02
C SER A 246 -27.47 -7.47 17.71
N ASP A 247 -27.85 -8.73 17.50
CA ASP A 247 -27.54 -9.48 16.26
C ASP A 247 -28.18 -8.83 15.04
N GLU A 248 -29.46 -8.41 15.15
CA GLU A 248 -30.20 -7.75 14.08
C GLU A 248 -29.57 -6.40 13.70
N ALA A 249 -29.06 -5.65 14.68
CA ALA A 249 -28.36 -4.39 14.43
C ALA A 249 -27.04 -4.62 13.68
N ARG A 250 -26.25 -5.64 14.06
CA ARG A 250 -25.03 -6.03 13.34
C ARG A 250 -25.32 -6.45 11.90
N LYS A 251 -26.37 -7.27 11.69
CA LYS A 251 -26.81 -7.69 10.35
C LYS A 251 -27.16 -6.48 9.48
N ARG A 252 -27.97 -5.56 10.00
CA ARG A 252 -28.35 -4.34 9.29
C ARG A 252 -27.13 -3.48 8.95
N TYR A 253 -26.22 -3.30 9.90
CA TYR A 253 -25.01 -2.50 9.70
C TYR A 253 -24.05 -3.12 8.69
N GLN A 254 -23.81 -4.44 8.76
CA GLN A 254 -23.00 -5.14 7.77
C GLN A 254 -23.61 -5.08 6.37
N THR A 255 -24.92 -5.24 6.25
CA THR A 255 -25.61 -5.13 4.96
C THR A 255 -25.44 -3.74 4.37
N ALA A 256 -25.63 -2.68 5.15
CA ALA A 256 -25.39 -1.30 4.71
C ALA A 256 -23.92 -1.08 4.34
N TYR A 257 -22.98 -1.55 5.16
CA TYR A 257 -21.54 -1.46 4.89
C TYR A 257 -21.15 -2.09 3.55
N THR A 258 -21.70 -3.26 3.21
CA THR A 258 -21.40 -3.93 1.93
C THR A 258 -22.05 -3.25 0.72
N ARG A 259 -23.03 -2.37 0.94
CA ARG A 259 -23.74 -1.62 -0.11
C ARG A 259 -23.22 -0.20 -0.33
N ARG A 260 -22.16 0.21 0.36
CA ARG A 260 -21.59 1.59 0.28
C ARG A 260 -21.31 2.06 -1.14
N GLY A 261 -20.88 1.15 -2.00
CA GLY A 261 -20.57 1.46 -3.40
C GLY A 261 -21.80 1.64 -4.28
N THR A 262 -22.99 1.34 -3.77
CA THR A 262 -24.26 1.35 -4.51
C THR A 262 -24.35 0.31 -5.63
N GLU A 263 -25.53 0.10 -6.19
CA GLU A 263 -25.75 -0.78 -7.36
C GLU A 263 -24.97 -0.32 -8.58
N LYS A 264 -24.73 0.99 -8.69
CA LYS A 264 -23.96 1.58 -9.79
C LYS A 264 -22.52 1.06 -9.84
N ASN A 265 -21.90 0.78 -8.70
CA ASN A 265 -20.57 0.19 -8.67
C ASN A 265 -20.53 -1.25 -9.17
N LEU A 266 -21.62 -2.00 -9.04
CA LEU A 266 -21.72 -3.33 -9.67
C LEU A 266 -21.74 -3.21 -11.19
N GLU A 267 -22.46 -2.24 -11.75
CA GLU A 267 -22.45 -1.94 -13.20
C GLU A 267 -21.04 -1.51 -13.66
N TYR A 268 -20.37 -0.66 -12.89
CA TYR A 268 -19.01 -0.22 -13.20
C TYR A 268 -18.01 -1.38 -13.17
N MET A 269 -18.11 -2.26 -12.18
CA MET A 269 -17.27 -3.46 -12.10
C MET A 269 -17.50 -4.38 -13.32
N LYS A 270 -18.77 -4.65 -13.67
CA LYS A 270 -19.09 -5.47 -14.84
C LYS A 270 -18.51 -4.85 -16.11
N LYS A 271 -18.68 -3.56 -16.30
CA LYS A 271 -18.15 -2.85 -17.47
C LYS A 271 -16.60 -2.90 -17.50
N ALA A 272 -15.93 -2.74 -16.35
CA ALA A 272 -14.48 -2.85 -16.28
C ALA A 272 -13.98 -4.27 -16.63
N ILE A 273 -14.69 -5.31 -16.20
CA ILE A 273 -14.38 -6.70 -16.54
C ILE A 273 -14.52 -6.92 -18.06
N ASP A 274 -15.60 -6.41 -18.66
CA ASP A 274 -15.84 -6.52 -20.12
C ASP A 274 -14.75 -5.81 -20.93
N LEU A 275 -14.34 -4.61 -20.49
CA LEU A 275 -13.25 -3.86 -21.12
C LEU A 275 -11.90 -4.59 -21.00
N ARG A 276 -11.61 -5.20 -19.84
CA ARG A 276 -10.40 -6.00 -19.65
C ARG A 276 -10.40 -7.27 -20.48
N TYR A 277 -11.55 -7.92 -20.62
CA TYR A 277 -11.69 -9.06 -21.52
C TYR A 277 -11.41 -8.62 -22.98
N GLU A 278 -12.02 -7.53 -23.44
CA GLU A 278 -11.76 -6.98 -24.78
C GLU A 278 -10.28 -6.61 -24.96
N LEU A 279 -9.66 -5.97 -23.96
CA LEU A 279 -8.22 -5.66 -23.96
C LEU A 279 -7.38 -6.92 -24.20
N ALA A 280 -7.68 -8.02 -23.52
CA ALA A 280 -6.97 -9.27 -23.75
C ALA A 280 -7.09 -9.78 -25.18
N GLN A 281 -8.27 -9.65 -25.79
CA GLN A 281 -8.49 -10.04 -27.19
C GLN A 281 -7.69 -9.16 -28.17
N LEU A 282 -7.47 -7.87 -27.87
CA LEU A 282 -6.60 -7.02 -28.70
C LEU A 282 -5.17 -7.56 -28.77
N PHE A 283 -4.70 -8.22 -27.71
CA PHE A 283 -3.38 -8.85 -27.60
C PHE A 283 -3.37 -10.35 -27.97
N ASP A 284 -4.46 -10.85 -28.56
CA ASP A 284 -4.63 -12.26 -28.92
C ASP A 284 -4.42 -13.20 -27.71
N LYS A 285 -4.96 -12.82 -26.53
CA LYS A 285 -4.93 -13.58 -25.28
C LYS A 285 -6.33 -14.05 -24.88
N ASP A 286 -6.40 -15.28 -24.35
CA ASP A 286 -7.66 -15.91 -23.94
C ASP A 286 -8.33 -15.20 -22.75
N SER A 287 -7.54 -14.53 -21.92
CA SER A 287 -8.05 -13.80 -20.75
C SER A 287 -7.15 -12.65 -20.33
N TYR A 288 -7.73 -11.70 -19.56
CA TYR A 288 -6.98 -10.60 -18.97
C TYR A 288 -5.90 -11.08 -18.00
N ALA A 289 -6.11 -12.16 -17.30
CA ALA A 289 -5.12 -12.72 -16.37
C ALA A 289 -3.79 -13.03 -17.08
N TYR A 290 -3.79 -13.54 -18.32
CA TYR A 290 -2.55 -13.72 -19.10
C TYR A 290 -1.83 -12.41 -19.42
N VAL A 291 -2.57 -11.33 -19.64
CA VAL A 291 -1.97 -9.99 -19.88
C VAL A 291 -1.35 -9.46 -18.59
N ALA A 292 -2.10 -9.53 -17.48
CA ALA A 292 -1.69 -8.99 -16.19
C ALA A 292 -0.51 -9.75 -15.56
N LEU A 293 -0.45 -11.08 -15.71
CA LEU A 293 0.54 -11.92 -15.04
C LEU A 293 1.88 -12.04 -15.79
N LYS A 294 1.93 -11.59 -17.05
CA LYS A 294 3.14 -11.72 -17.91
C LYS A 294 4.43 -11.27 -17.20
N ASP A 295 4.37 -10.16 -16.47
CA ASP A 295 5.53 -9.54 -15.83
C ASP A 295 5.51 -9.65 -14.29
N ARG A 296 4.68 -10.55 -13.74
CA ARG A 296 4.67 -10.89 -12.30
C ARG A 296 5.52 -12.14 -12.06
N MET A 297 5.84 -12.44 -10.80
CA MET A 297 6.60 -13.62 -10.41
C MET A 297 5.90 -14.92 -10.82
N ALA A 298 4.57 -14.99 -10.64
CA ALA A 298 3.76 -16.17 -10.96
C ALA A 298 3.67 -16.47 -12.48
N LYS A 299 3.85 -15.48 -13.35
CA LYS A 299 3.88 -15.57 -14.83
C LYS A 299 2.58 -16.00 -15.51
N THR A 300 1.82 -16.95 -14.99
CA THR A 300 0.65 -17.52 -15.66
C THR A 300 -0.54 -17.70 -14.71
N PRO A 301 -1.78 -17.67 -15.25
CA PRO A 301 -2.98 -17.98 -14.47
C PRO A 301 -2.98 -19.38 -13.86
N GLU A 302 -2.38 -20.37 -14.56
CA GLU A 302 -2.29 -21.75 -14.08
C GLU A 302 -1.44 -21.84 -12.82
N ALA A 303 -0.30 -21.12 -12.77
CA ALA A 303 0.56 -21.11 -11.58
C ALA A 303 -0.19 -20.48 -10.38
N VAL A 304 -0.93 -19.39 -10.61
CA VAL A 304 -1.74 -18.75 -9.57
C VAL A 304 -2.85 -19.67 -9.08
N ASN A 305 -3.61 -20.29 -10.01
CA ASN A 305 -4.71 -21.17 -9.64
C ASN A 305 -4.21 -22.42 -8.88
N SER A 306 -3.10 -23.04 -9.33
CA SER A 306 -2.48 -24.16 -8.60
C SER A 306 -2.10 -23.77 -7.17
N PHE A 307 -1.46 -22.62 -7.00
CA PHE A 307 -1.12 -22.09 -5.68
C PHE A 307 -2.37 -21.86 -4.79
N LEU A 308 -3.42 -21.25 -5.35
CA LEU A 308 -4.65 -21.00 -4.61
C LEU A 308 -5.38 -22.31 -4.23
N ASP A 309 -5.39 -23.29 -5.11
CA ASP A 309 -6.01 -24.59 -4.85
C ASP A 309 -5.25 -25.36 -3.75
N GLU A 310 -3.90 -25.31 -3.77
CA GLU A 310 -3.06 -25.90 -2.71
C GLU A 310 -3.29 -25.23 -1.35
N VAL A 311 -3.39 -23.90 -1.33
CA VAL A 311 -3.70 -23.14 -0.10
C VAL A 311 -5.10 -23.50 0.38
N TYR A 312 -6.10 -23.47 -0.50
CA TYR A 312 -7.48 -23.76 -0.13
C TYR A 312 -7.66 -25.18 0.42
N ALA A 313 -6.99 -26.18 -0.18
CA ALA A 313 -7.05 -27.55 0.31
C ALA A 313 -6.58 -27.69 1.77
N LYS A 314 -5.60 -26.88 2.19
CA LYS A 314 -5.09 -26.85 3.57
C LYS A 314 -5.95 -26.01 4.50
N VAL A 315 -6.54 -24.94 4.00
CA VAL A 315 -7.30 -23.94 4.79
C VAL A 315 -8.74 -24.36 5.05
N ALA A 316 -9.41 -25.01 4.09
CA ALA A 316 -10.83 -25.37 4.23
C ALA A 316 -11.16 -26.25 5.45
N PRO A 317 -10.33 -27.23 5.85
CA PRO A 317 -10.55 -27.96 7.10
C PRO A 317 -10.42 -27.07 8.35
N LEU A 318 -9.46 -26.14 8.35
CA LEU A 318 -9.22 -25.21 9.45
C LEU A 318 -10.36 -24.20 9.58
N GLU A 319 -10.90 -23.70 8.46
CA GLU A 319 -12.08 -22.83 8.46
C GLU A 319 -13.26 -23.49 9.16
N LYS A 320 -13.54 -24.75 8.81
CA LYS A 320 -14.61 -25.52 9.44
C LYS A 320 -14.37 -25.73 10.92
N GLN A 321 -13.13 -26.00 11.32
CA GLN A 321 -12.75 -26.13 12.72
C GLN A 321 -12.98 -24.83 13.50
N ASP A 322 -12.56 -23.69 12.95
CA ASP A 322 -12.75 -22.38 13.57
C ASP A 322 -14.24 -22.06 13.75
N VAL A 323 -15.07 -22.33 12.74
CA VAL A 323 -16.51 -22.11 12.83
C VAL A 323 -17.15 -23.02 13.89
N GLU A 324 -16.75 -24.30 13.95
CA GLU A 324 -17.26 -25.23 14.94
C GLU A 324 -16.89 -24.83 16.39
N GLU A 325 -15.66 -24.33 16.59
CA GLU A 325 -15.24 -23.78 17.89
C GLU A 325 -16.13 -22.59 18.31
N LEU A 326 -16.44 -21.68 17.37
CA LEU A 326 -17.36 -20.56 17.63
C LEU A 326 -18.78 -21.03 17.94
N ARG A 327 -19.29 -22.06 17.24
CA ARG A 327 -20.60 -22.64 17.47
C ARG A 327 -20.72 -23.26 18.88
N GLN A 328 -19.72 -24.04 19.27
CA GLN A 328 -19.65 -24.64 20.61
C GLN A 328 -19.64 -23.55 21.69
N PHE A 329 -18.80 -22.52 21.53
CA PHE A 329 -18.72 -21.39 22.45
C PHE A 329 -20.04 -20.61 22.53
N LYS A 330 -20.72 -20.38 21.40
CA LYS A 330 -22.05 -19.73 21.35
C LYS A 330 -23.10 -20.58 22.08
N ALA A 331 -23.12 -21.90 21.83
CA ALA A 331 -24.05 -22.84 22.47
C ALA A 331 -23.88 -22.85 24.01
N GLU A 332 -22.65 -22.95 24.49
CA GLU A 332 -22.32 -22.94 25.93
C GLU A 332 -22.70 -21.60 26.57
N THR A 333 -22.35 -20.48 25.92
CA THR A 333 -22.61 -19.14 26.44
C THR A 333 -24.12 -18.84 26.55
N LEU A 334 -24.88 -19.22 25.55
CA LEU A 334 -26.32 -18.98 25.49
C LEU A 334 -27.14 -20.12 26.13
N LYS A 335 -26.51 -21.24 26.49
CA LYS A 335 -27.14 -22.45 27.01
C LYS A 335 -28.23 -22.99 26.07
N ILE A 336 -27.92 -23.05 24.77
CA ILE A 336 -28.77 -23.56 23.70
C ILE A 336 -28.15 -24.82 23.07
N PRO A 337 -28.96 -25.70 22.47
CA PRO A 337 -28.44 -26.83 21.70
C PRO A 337 -27.51 -26.41 20.58
N LEU A 338 -26.47 -27.21 20.31
CA LEU A 338 -25.43 -26.90 19.30
C LEU A 338 -25.99 -26.71 17.90
N GLU A 339 -27.03 -27.46 17.55
CA GLU A 339 -27.74 -27.36 16.27
C GLU A 339 -28.46 -26.01 16.06
N LYS A 340 -28.67 -25.23 17.15
CA LYS A 340 -29.26 -23.88 17.12
C LYS A 340 -28.17 -22.77 17.22
N ALA A 341 -26.93 -23.15 17.38
CA ALA A 341 -25.80 -22.19 17.55
C ALA A 341 -25.09 -21.92 16.24
N GLU A 342 -25.81 -21.58 15.18
CA GLU A 342 -25.22 -21.19 13.90
C GLU A 342 -24.45 -19.89 14.05
N ILE A 343 -23.34 -19.77 13.33
CA ILE A 343 -22.52 -18.54 13.24
C ILE A 343 -22.77 -17.94 11.87
N GLU A 344 -23.52 -16.88 11.87
CA GLU A 344 -23.76 -16.09 10.68
C GLU A 344 -22.60 -15.13 10.44
N ARG A 345 -22.38 -14.75 9.20
CA ARG A 345 -21.26 -13.90 8.80
C ARG A 345 -21.24 -12.56 9.55
N TRP A 346 -22.40 -11.94 9.80
CA TRP A 346 -22.50 -10.68 10.57
C TRP A 346 -22.27 -10.86 12.07
N SER A 347 -22.35 -12.09 12.58
CA SER A 347 -22.14 -12.40 13.99
C SER A 347 -20.76 -12.97 14.28
N GLN A 348 -20.00 -13.34 13.25
CA GLN A 348 -18.67 -13.94 13.38
C GLN A 348 -17.70 -13.05 14.17
N GLY A 349 -17.61 -11.75 13.88
CA GLY A 349 -16.75 -10.81 14.61
C GLY A 349 -17.08 -10.75 16.10
N TYR A 350 -18.37 -10.65 16.43
CA TYR A 350 -18.86 -10.63 17.80
C TYR A 350 -18.50 -11.90 18.58
N TRP A 351 -18.79 -13.07 18.02
CA TRP A 351 -18.48 -14.34 18.69
C TRP A 351 -16.99 -14.60 18.79
N SER A 352 -16.21 -14.18 17.78
CA SER A 352 -14.76 -14.24 17.83
C SER A 352 -14.18 -13.38 18.95
N GLU A 353 -14.69 -12.14 19.14
CA GLU A 353 -14.25 -11.27 20.21
C GLU A 353 -14.64 -11.82 21.60
N LYS A 354 -15.86 -12.31 21.74
CA LYS A 354 -16.30 -12.94 22.98
C LYS A 354 -15.44 -14.16 23.35
N LEU A 355 -15.11 -15.00 22.39
CA LEU A 355 -14.24 -16.16 22.61
C LEU A 355 -12.81 -15.72 22.93
N ARG A 356 -12.27 -14.71 22.25
CA ARG A 356 -10.96 -14.11 22.54
C ARG A 356 -10.87 -13.65 23.99
N GLN A 357 -11.87 -12.90 24.45
CA GLN A 357 -11.94 -12.42 25.83
C GLN A 357 -12.04 -13.58 26.84
N ALA A 358 -12.87 -14.58 26.56
CA ALA A 358 -13.10 -15.71 27.45
C ALA A 358 -11.89 -16.65 27.53
N LYS A 359 -11.35 -17.08 26.39
CA LYS A 359 -10.32 -18.11 26.26
C LYS A 359 -8.89 -17.53 26.43
N TYR A 360 -8.62 -16.44 25.76
CA TYR A 360 -7.26 -15.85 25.71
C TYR A 360 -7.06 -14.67 26.64
N LYS A 361 -8.12 -14.16 27.29
CA LYS A 361 -8.07 -12.99 28.17
C LYS A 361 -7.50 -11.74 27.47
N VAL A 362 -7.79 -11.58 26.19
CA VAL A 362 -7.43 -10.42 25.38
C VAL A 362 -8.71 -9.70 24.96
N ASP A 363 -8.76 -8.42 25.27
CA ASP A 363 -9.82 -7.48 24.93
C ASP A 363 -9.23 -6.42 24.00
N GLN A 364 -9.66 -6.38 22.73
CA GLN A 364 -9.11 -5.50 21.72
C GLN A 364 -9.28 -4.01 22.06
N GLU A 365 -10.37 -3.64 22.72
CA GLU A 365 -10.58 -2.24 23.13
C GLU A 365 -9.67 -1.83 24.30
N LYS A 366 -9.36 -2.75 25.21
CA LYS A 366 -8.38 -2.49 26.28
C LYS A 366 -6.95 -2.42 25.77
N LEU A 367 -6.63 -3.07 24.67
CA LEU A 367 -5.30 -2.94 24.04
C LEU A 367 -4.99 -1.50 23.61
N ARG A 368 -6.02 -0.68 23.32
CA ARG A 368 -5.83 0.75 23.00
C ARG A 368 -5.12 1.53 24.11
N ASP A 369 -5.29 1.11 25.37
CA ASP A 369 -4.60 1.72 26.51
C ASP A 369 -3.10 1.35 26.54
N TYR A 370 -2.72 0.20 25.95
CA TYR A 370 -1.32 -0.24 25.82
C TYR A 370 -0.61 0.39 24.62
N PHE A 371 -1.36 0.75 23.59
CA PHE A 371 -0.84 1.26 22.32
C PHE A 371 -1.47 2.62 21.96
N PRO A 372 -1.29 3.69 22.78
CA PRO A 372 -1.69 5.03 22.37
C PRO A 372 -1.07 5.37 21.03
N THR A 373 -1.82 5.95 20.09
CA THR A 373 -1.42 6.11 18.68
C THR A 373 -0.08 6.84 18.52
N GLU A 374 0.14 7.91 19.29
CA GLU A 374 1.39 8.67 19.27
C GLU A 374 2.58 7.88 19.84
N ALA A 375 2.35 7.09 20.89
CA ALA A 375 3.39 6.24 21.45
C ALA A 375 3.76 5.11 20.51
N ALA A 376 2.78 4.49 19.84
CA ALA A 376 3.00 3.47 18.83
C ALA A 376 3.82 4.02 17.65
N GLN A 377 3.57 5.26 17.21
CA GLN A 377 4.36 5.91 16.16
C GLN A 377 5.81 6.14 16.61
N LYS A 378 6.03 6.73 17.78
CA LYS A 378 7.38 6.96 18.33
C LYS A 378 8.16 5.64 18.48
N TRP A 379 7.49 4.61 18.98
CA TRP A 379 8.05 3.26 19.08
C TRP A 379 8.44 2.69 17.73
N LEU A 380 7.56 2.76 16.73
CA LEU A 380 7.81 2.24 15.39
C LEU A 380 8.99 2.96 14.72
N PHE A 381 9.10 4.27 14.91
CA PHE A 381 10.26 5.04 14.45
C PHE A 381 11.54 4.61 15.16
N ALA A 382 11.50 4.35 16.46
CA ALA A 382 12.67 3.89 17.20
C ALA A 382 13.13 2.50 16.77
N VAL A 383 12.21 1.56 16.57
CA VAL A 383 12.48 0.22 16.02
C VAL A 383 13.12 0.32 14.65
N SER A 384 12.52 1.09 13.73
CA SER A 384 13.07 1.31 12.38
C SER A 384 14.46 1.96 12.43
N SER A 385 14.65 2.89 13.37
CA SER A 385 15.91 3.61 13.55
C SER A 385 17.05 2.71 14.05
N GLU A 386 16.74 1.77 14.94
CA GLU A 386 17.71 0.80 15.47
C GLU A 386 18.10 -0.22 14.41
N LEU A 387 17.11 -0.79 13.72
CA LEU A 387 17.32 -1.83 12.70
C LEU A 387 18.08 -1.33 11.47
N TYR A 388 17.68 -0.16 10.97
CA TYR A 388 18.12 0.31 9.66
C TYR A 388 19.09 1.50 9.73
N GLY A 389 19.55 1.89 10.93
CA GLY A 389 20.53 2.97 11.08
C GLY A 389 20.02 4.31 10.55
N ILE A 390 18.75 4.64 10.77
CA ILE A 390 18.12 5.90 10.29
C ILE A 390 17.59 6.74 11.45
N GLU A 391 17.33 8.02 11.18
CA GLU A 391 16.75 8.97 12.13
C GLU A 391 15.59 9.71 11.48
N PHE A 392 14.45 9.77 12.17
CA PHE A 392 13.28 10.55 11.74
C PHE A 392 13.31 11.91 12.45
N LYS A 393 13.50 13.00 11.70
CA LYS A 393 13.50 14.37 12.22
C LYS A 393 12.18 15.04 11.90
N PRO A 394 11.35 15.37 12.90
CA PRO A 394 10.10 16.09 12.65
C PRO A 394 10.40 17.49 12.11
N VAL A 395 9.70 17.87 11.06
CA VAL A 395 9.81 19.22 10.45
C VAL A 395 8.41 19.80 10.31
N LYS A 396 8.22 20.99 10.83
CA LYS A 396 6.94 21.69 10.70
C LYS A 396 6.76 22.18 9.27
N VAL A 397 5.78 21.64 8.57
CA VAL A 397 5.44 21.98 7.20
C VAL A 397 3.96 22.28 7.05
N LYS A 398 3.58 22.93 5.96
CA LYS A 398 2.18 22.95 5.52
C LYS A 398 1.91 21.69 4.73
N ALA A 399 0.80 21.01 5.00
CA ALA A 399 0.33 19.85 4.25
C ALA A 399 -1.15 20.08 3.86
N TRP A 400 -1.79 19.08 3.27
CA TRP A 400 -3.20 19.12 2.85
C TRP A 400 -4.20 19.11 4.02
N HIS A 401 -3.74 18.78 5.21
CA HIS A 401 -4.52 18.80 6.45
C HIS A 401 -3.62 19.10 7.65
N ASP A 402 -4.14 19.77 8.67
CA ASP A 402 -3.36 20.21 9.83
C ASP A 402 -2.82 19.05 10.69
N GLU A 403 -3.45 17.87 10.65
CA GLU A 403 -3.02 16.67 11.37
C GLU A 403 -1.98 15.84 10.61
N VAL A 404 -1.57 16.25 9.42
CA VAL A 404 -0.54 15.56 8.64
C VAL A 404 0.84 15.99 9.14
N GLU A 405 1.63 15.01 9.51
CA GLU A 405 2.99 15.21 9.98
C GLU A 405 4.00 14.95 8.86
N TYR A 406 5.16 15.62 8.93
CA TYR A 406 6.28 15.36 8.02
C TYR A 406 7.56 15.10 8.79
N TYR A 407 8.29 14.09 8.34
CA TYR A 407 9.58 13.69 8.88
C TYR A 407 10.64 13.65 7.79
N ALA A 408 11.77 14.33 8.02
CA ALA A 408 12.96 14.19 7.22
C ALA A 408 13.74 12.97 7.74
N VAL A 409 13.96 11.97 6.88
CA VAL A 409 14.67 10.75 7.25
C VAL A 409 16.14 10.88 6.86
N HIS A 410 17.02 10.65 7.82
CA HIS A 410 18.48 10.74 7.67
C HIS A 410 19.16 9.42 8.00
N ASP A 411 20.25 9.12 7.32
CA ASP A 411 21.17 8.06 7.73
C ASP A 411 21.94 8.49 8.98
N LYS A 412 21.89 7.68 10.05
CA LYS A 412 22.50 8.03 11.33
C LYS A 412 24.02 8.16 11.28
N ALA A 413 24.66 7.34 10.46
CA ALA A 413 26.12 7.28 10.42
C ALA A 413 26.72 8.44 9.62
N THR A 414 26.04 8.86 8.56
CA THR A 414 26.54 9.87 7.63
C THR A 414 25.87 11.24 7.77
N GLY A 415 24.68 11.29 8.38
CA GLY A 415 23.82 12.46 8.41
C GLY A 415 23.16 12.77 7.07
N GLU A 416 23.31 11.90 6.07
CA GLU A 416 22.73 12.08 4.72
C GLU A 416 21.20 12.08 4.77
N PHE A 417 20.56 13.07 4.13
CA PHE A 417 19.12 13.08 3.92
C PHE A 417 18.75 11.97 2.93
N MET A 418 17.93 11.02 3.39
CA MET A 418 17.53 9.86 2.62
C MET A 418 16.19 10.03 1.92
N GLY A 419 15.25 10.75 2.51
CA GLY A 419 13.94 11.00 1.93
C GLY A 419 12.95 11.62 2.91
N GLY A 420 11.76 11.92 2.44
CA GLY A 420 10.66 12.48 3.21
C GLY A 420 9.57 11.46 3.51
N LEU A 421 9.00 11.53 4.71
CA LEU A 421 7.85 10.75 5.12
C LEU A 421 6.73 11.66 5.61
N TYR A 422 5.60 11.67 4.92
CA TYR A 422 4.36 12.21 5.46
C TYR A 422 3.58 11.11 6.16
N VAL A 423 2.92 11.45 7.28
CA VAL A 423 2.08 10.53 8.06
C VAL A 423 0.71 11.16 8.27
N ASP A 424 -0.32 10.55 7.70
CA ASP A 424 -1.72 10.97 7.73
C ASP A 424 -2.56 9.88 8.43
N LYS A 425 -2.68 9.98 9.77
CA LYS A 425 -3.14 8.88 10.63
C LYS A 425 -4.65 8.71 10.76
N TYR A 426 -5.42 9.80 10.70
CA TYR A 426 -6.79 9.79 11.22
C TYR A 426 -7.84 9.90 10.11
N PRO A 427 -9.03 9.29 10.31
CA PRO A 427 -10.11 9.39 9.35
C PRO A 427 -10.68 10.82 9.29
N ARG A 428 -11.14 11.21 8.12
CA ARG A 428 -11.91 12.42 7.86
C ARG A 428 -12.76 12.25 6.62
N GLU A 429 -13.73 13.11 6.46
CA GLU A 429 -14.60 13.13 5.27
C GLU A 429 -13.77 13.34 4.00
N GLY A 430 -14.07 12.55 2.97
CA GLY A 430 -13.40 12.60 1.66
C GLY A 430 -12.00 11.99 1.61
N LYS A 431 -11.50 11.43 2.69
CA LYS A 431 -10.22 10.71 2.71
C LYS A 431 -10.40 9.25 2.32
N TYR A 432 -9.40 8.69 1.64
CA TYR A 432 -9.30 7.26 1.38
C TYR A 432 -9.49 6.43 2.65
N GLY A 433 -10.42 5.50 2.62
CA GLY A 433 -10.92 4.83 3.84
C GLY A 433 -10.13 3.62 4.33
N HIS A 434 -9.08 3.20 3.61
CA HIS A 434 -8.18 2.10 4.02
C HIS A 434 -6.82 2.64 4.44
N ALA A 435 -5.87 1.74 4.80
CA ALA A 435 -4.47 2.07 4.92
C ALA A 435 -3.76 1.88 3.57
N ALA A 436 -2.78 2.71 3.27
CA ALA A 436 -1.90 2.59 2.11
C ALA A 436 -0.68 3.51 2.21
N VAL A 437 0.39 3.18 1.49
CA VAL A 437 1.51 4.08 1.24
C VAL A 437 1.53 4.50 -0.23
N TRP A 438 1.59 5.82 -0.45
CA TRP A 438 1.88 6.41 -1.75
C TRP A 438 3.38 6.73 -1.86
N GLY A 439 4.08 6.10 -2.79
CA GLY A 439 5.42 6.51 -3.22
C GLY A 439 5.30 7.69 -4.18
N VAL A 440 5.24 8.92 -3.63
CA VAL A 440 4.94 10.11 -4.43
C VAL A 440 6.15 10.52 -5.28
N TYR A 441 7.35 10.49 -4.70
CA TYR A 441 8.57 10.70 -5.45
C TYR A 441 9.49 9.49 -5.32
N GLY A 442 9.96 8.99 -6.45
CA GLY A 442 10.97 7.95 -6.50
C GLY A 442 12.38 8.51 -6.29
N GLY A 443 13.25 7.70 -5.68
CA GLY A 443 14.67 8.01 -5.55
C GLY A 443 15.48 7.63 -6.81
N SER A 444 16.57 8.35 -7.09
CA SER A 444 17.52 7.99 -8.13
C SER A 444 18.92 8.47 -7.78
N ARG A 445 19.87 7.53 -7.70
CA ARG A 445 21.27 7.90 -7.49
C ARG A 445 21.85 8.68 -8.68
N LEU A 446 21.40 8.36 -9.88
CA LEU A 446 21.87 8.97 -11.10
C LEU A 446 21.45 10.45 -11.18
N ASN A 447 20.21 10.74 -10.79
CA ASN A 447 19.62 12.08 -10.82
C ASN A 447 19.68 12.80 -9.46
N HIS A 448 20.39 12.25 -8.47
CA HIS A 448 20.50 12.79 -7.10
C HIS A 448 19.13 13.07 -6.47
N ARG A 449 18.13 12.24 -6.77
CA ARG A 449 16.76 12.39 -6.26
C ARG A 449 16.58 11.62 -4.96
N ARG A 450 15.84 12.22 -4.04
CA ARG A 450 15.41 11.57 -2.80
C ARG A 450 13.92 11.22 -2.86
N PRO A 451 13.55 10.04 -2.36
CA PRO A 451 12.16 9.60 -2.37
C PRO A 451 11.31 10.37 -1.36
N VAL A 452 10.00 10.41 -1.64
CA VAL A 452 8.99 10.89 -0.68
C VAL A 452 7.85 9.88 -0.65
N SER A 453 7.56 9.38 0.55
CA SER A 453 6.45 8.47 0.82
C SER A 453 5.40 9.16 1.68
N VAL A 454 4.14 8.80 1.46
CA VAL A 454 2.99 9.25 2.25
C VAL A 454 2.29 8.03 2.82
N LEU A 455 2.36 7.87 4.13
CA LEU A 455 1.69 6.82 4.88
C LEU A 455 0.32 7.32 5.34
N VAL A 456 -0.74 6.68 4.86
CA VAL A 456 -2.14 7.03 5.16
C VAL A 456 -2.79 5.89 5.93
N THR A 457 -3.44 6.20 7.04
CA THR A 457 -4.24 5.25 7.83
C THR A 457 -5.53 5.90 8.33
N ASN A 458 -6.41 5.13 8.96
CA ASN A 458 -7.66 5.61 9.53
C ASN A 458 -7.82 5.06 10.94
N PHE A 459 -6.89 5.42 11.83
CA PHE A 459 -6.80 4.89 13.18
C PHE A 459 -7.74 5.56 14.17
N ASN A 460 -8.05 4.82 15.25
CA ASN A 460 -8.70 5.38 16.41
C ASN A 460 -7.76 6.39 17.11
N ARG A 461 -8.29 7.55 17.51
CA ARG A 461 -7.50 8.62 18.15
C ARG A 461 -7.02 8.28 19.55
N LYS A 462 -7.75 7.39 20.26
CA LYS A 462 -7.39 6.97 21.63
C LYS A 462 -6.15 6.07 21.62
N GLY A 463 -6.07 5.15 20.69
CA GLY A 463 -5.00 4.17 20.62
C GLY A 463 -5.35 3.05 19.65
N LEU A 464 -4.41 2.16 19.44
CA LEU A 464 -4.48 1.08 18.48
C LEU A 464 -4.86 -0.24 19.16
N ASN A 465 -5.71 -1.03 18.54
CA ASN A 465 -5.83 -2.45 18.86
C ASN A 465 -4.71 -3.25 18.16
N SER A 466 -4.64 -4.56 18.36
CA SER A 466 -3.56 -5.36 17.78
C SER A 466 -3.55 -5.36 16.25
N ASN A 467 -4.71 -5.31 15.61
CA ASN A 467 -4.83 -5.30 14.16
C ASN A 467 -4.42 -3.94 13.57
N GLU A 468 -4.81 -2.84 14.22
CA GLU A 468 -4.42 -1.49 13.80
C GLU A 468 -2.91 -1.26 14.01
N LEU A 469 -2.32 -1.80 15.09
CA LEU A 469 -0.87 -1.75 15.29
C LEU A 469 -0.13 -2.54 14.21
N GLU A 470 -0.59 -3.73 13.87
CA GLU A 470 -0.06 -4.55 12.79
C GLU A 470 -0.15 -3.81 11.44
N THR A 471 -1.30 -3.19 11.14
CA THR A 471 -1.48 -2.36 9.95
C THR A 471 -0.48 -1.21 9.91
N PHE A 472 -0.23 -0.54 11.04
CA PHE A 472 0.73 0.57 11.09
C PHE A 472 2.15 0.10 10.76
N VAL A 473 2.55 -1.05 11.30
CA VAL A 473 3.86 -1.66 11.03
C VAL A 473 3.96 -2.12 9.58
N HIS A 474 2.90 -2.69 9.02
CA HIS A 474 2.79 -3.06 7.61
C HIS A 474 3.03 -1.85 6.70
N GLU A 475 2.27 -0.77 6.89
CA GLU A 475 2.43 0.44 6.07
C GLU A 475 3.81 1.08 6.23
N MET A 476 4.40 1.01 7.44
CA MET A 476 5.77 1.45 7.63
C MET A 476 6.76 0.59 6.81
N GLY A 477 6.51 -0.69 6.65
CA GLY A 477 7.30 -1.57 5.78
C GLY A 477 7.36 -1.06 4.34
N HIS A 478 6.21 -0.67 3.77
CA HIS A 478 6.15 -0.01 2.46
C HIS A 478 6.87 1.34 2.43
N ALA A 479 6.66 2.18 3.46
CA ALA A 479 7.31 3.49 3.55
C ALA A 479 8.83 3.34 3.60
N LEU A 480 9.35 2.40 4.38
CA LEU A 480 10.79 2.10 4.46
C LEU A 480 11.33 1.57 3.12
N HIS A 481 10.59 0.70 2.42
CA HIS A 481 10.96 0.23 1.09
C HIS A 481 11.09 1.41 0.10
N GLY A 482 10.20 2.40 0.18
CA GLY A 482 10.29 3.64 -0.59
C GLY A 482 11.51 4.47 -0.22
N ILE A 483 11.63 4.84 1.07
CA ILE A 483 12.62 5.82 1.57
C ILE A 483 14.06 5.29 1.50
N LEU A 484 14.26 3.98 1.77
CA LEU A 484 15.59 3.37 1.79
C LEU A 484 16.10 2.94 0.42
N SER A 485 15.30 3.12 -0.62
CA SER A 485 15.68 2.80 -2.00
C SER A 485 16.94 3.58 -2.44
N LYS A 486 17.87 2.86 -3.05
CA LYS A 486 19.13 3.39 -3.61
C LYS A 486 19.29 3.01 -5.07
N THR A 487 18.20 2.93 -5.80
CA THR A 487 18.19 2.54 -7.21
C THR A 487 18.91 3.55 -8.11
N ARG A 488 19.34 3.10 -9.27
CA ARG A 488 19.94 3.97 -10.28
C ARG A 488 18.90 4.87 -10.90
N TYR A 489 17.74 4.32 -11.22
CA TYR A 489 16.64 4.95 -11.93
C TYR A 489 15.44 5.17 -11.02
N THR A 490 14.72 6.27 -11.24
CA THR A 490 13.54 6.69 -10.46
C THR A 490 12.39 5.67 -10.59
N GLU A 491 12.16 5.16 -11.81
CA GLU A 491 11.06 4.21 -12.08
C GLU A 491 11.29 2.83 -11.46
N GLN A 492 12.50 2.51 -10.98
CA GLN A 492 12.82 1.29 -10.25
C GLN A 492 12.81 1.48 -8.74
N SER A 493 12.46 2.67 -8.23
CA SER A 493 12.58 3.02 -6.81
C SER A 493 11.54 2.34 -5.93
N GLY A 494 12.00 1.83 -4.80
CA GLY A 494 11.17 1.36 -3.71
C GLY A 494 10.16 0.29 -4.13
N THR A 495 8.89 0.59 -3.98
CA THR A 495 7.77 -0.32 -4.26
C THR A 495 7.48 -0.53 -5.76
N SER A 496 8.33 0.01 -6.66
CA SER A 496 8.27 -0.27 -8.11
C SER A 496 8.83 -1.66 -8.45
N VAL A 497 8.40 -2.68 -7.75
CA VAL A 497 8.73 -4.10 -7.91
C VAL A 497 7.55 -4.85 -8.55
N GLU A 498 7.74 -6.14 -8.83
CA GLU A 498 6.63 -7.00 -9.25
C GLU A 498 5.50 -6.97 -8.20
N ARG A 499 4.25 -6.91 -8.66
CA ARG A 499 3.07 -6.77 -7.77
C ARG A 499 2.98 -7.89 -6.73
N ASP A 500 3.39 -9.09 -7.07
CA ASP A 500 3.39 -10.27 -6.20
C ASP A 500 4.66 -10.41 -5.32
N PHE A 501 5.50 -9.37 -5.32
CA PHE A 501 6.58 -9.18 -4.35
C PHE A 501 6.32 -7.99 -3.41
N VAL A 502 5.54 -6.99 -3.85
CA VAL A 502 5.43 -5.68 -3.19
C VAL A 502 5.03 -5.77 -1.72
N GLU A 503 4.21 -6.78 -1.35
CA GLU A 503 3.75 -7.00 0.02
C GLU A 503 4.77 -7.78 0.89
N ALA A 504 5.80 -8.36 0.32
CA ALA A 504 6.73 -9.19 1.09
C ALA A 504 7.50 -8.39 2.17
N PRO A 505 8.04 -7.19 1.90
CA PRO A 505 8.67 -6.35 2.92
C PRO A 505 7.71 -5.88 4.01
N SER A 506 6.49 -5.48 3.65
CA SER A 506 5.48 -4.98 4.59
C SER A 506 4.96 -6.09 5.50
N GLN A 507 4.62 -7.26 4.94
CA GLN A 507 4.15 -8.42 5.69
C GLN A 507 5.24 -9.01 6.60
N MET A 508 6.50 -9.03 6.16
CA MET A 508 7.60 -9.43 7.03
C MET A 508 7.68 -8.51 8.25
N TYR A 509 7.55 -7.19 8.04
CA TYR A 509 7.70 -6.22 9.11
C TYR A 509 6.58 -6.29 10.16
N GLU A 510 5.40 -6.85 9.84
CA GLU A 510 4.30 -7.09 10.80
C GLU A 510 4.73 -7.89 12.04
N GLU A 511 5.75 -8.74 11.92
CA GLU A 511 6.21 -9.58 13.05
C GLU A 511 6.74 -8.73 14.21
N TRP A 512 7.23 -7.51 13.96
CA TRP A 512 7.63 -6.56 15.02
C TRP A 512 6.48 -6.11 15.92
N ALA A 513 5.22 -6.19 15.44
CA ALA A 513 4.02 -5.96 16.24
C ALA A 513 3.56 -7.20 17.05
N ARG A 514 4.35 -8.29 17.06
CA ARG A 514 3.92 -9.59 17.62
C ARG A 514 4.86 -10.18 18.66
N ARG A 515 6.10 -9.67 18.76
CA ARG A 515 7.14 -10.22 19.67
C ARG A 515 7.31 -9.38 20.93
N PHE A 516 7.61 -10.06 22.04
CA PHE A 516 7.87 -9.40 23.33
C PHE A 516 9.06 -8.43 23.25
N GLU A 517 10.13 -8.84 22.59
CA GLU A 517 11.34 -8.04 22.37
C GLU A 517 11.05 -6.60 21.87
N THR A 518 10.02 -6.45 21.09
CA THR A 518 9.61 -5.19 20.48
C THR A 518 8.43 -4.55 21.20
N LEU A 519 7.34 -5.29 21.44
CA LEU A 519 6.10 -4.76 22.02
C LEU A 519 6.28 -4.22 23.43
N SER A 520 7.14 -4.83 24.25
CA SER A 520 7.42 -4.37 25.61
C SER A 520 7.98 -2.95 25.66
N LYS A 521 8.59 -2.48 24.58
CA LYS A 521 9.20 -1.14 24.47
C LYS A 521 8.19 -0.03 24.14
N VAL A 522 6.95 -0.33 23.74
CA VAL A 522 5.95 0.70 23.42
C VAL A 522 5.70 1.63 24.60
N ALA A 523 5.63 1.07 25.80
CA ALA A 523 5.39 1.84 27.04
C ALA A 523 6.50 2.87 27.35
N ASP A 524 7.70 2.74 26.78
CA ASP A 524 8.80 3.70 26.95
C ASP A 524 8.51 5.04 26.26
N TYR A 525 7.53 5.08 25.37
CA TYR A 525 7.15 6.25 24.57
C TYR A 525 5.80 6.86 24.98
N CYS A 526 5.17 6.34 26.04
CA CYS A 526 3.87 6.82 26.50
C CYS A 526 3.99 8.06 27.39
N GLU A 527 3.24 9.12 27.01
CA GLU A 527 3.08 10.33 27.80
C GLU A 527 1.60 10.74 27.81
N PRO A 528 0.85 10.60 28.92
CA PRO A 528 1.24 10.00 30.20
C PRO A 528 1.55 8.50 30.11
N ALA A 529 2.15 7.92 31.16
CA ALA A 529 2.52 6.51 31.21
C ALA A 529 1.32 5.59 30.88
N CYS A 530 1.56 4.57 30.09
CA CYS A 530 0.59 3.53 29.72
C CYS A 530 1.00 2.16 30.28
N PRO A 531 0.10 1.17 30.29
CA PRO A 531 0.45 -0.19 30.68
C PRO A 531 1.53 -0.77 29.77
N ARG A 532 2.45 -1.55 30.35
CA ARG A 532 3.50 -2.26 29.60
C ARG A 532 3.02 -3.67 29.24
N VAL A 533 3.26 -4.06 28.00
CA VAL A 533 3.09 -5.45 27.56
C VAL A 533 4.15 -6.32 28.24
N ASP A 534 3.71 -7.38 28.92
CA ASP A 534 4.57 -8.41 29.53
C ASP A 534 4.65 -9.67 28.63
N GLU A 535 5.52 -10.62 28.99
CA GLU A 535 5.66 -11.87 28.26
C GLU A 535 4.35 -12.66 28.20
N ALA A 536 3.59 -12.68 29.30
CA ALA A 536 2.32 -13.38 29.36
C ALA A 536 1.26 -12.75 28.42
N MET A 537 1.23 -11.42 28.29
CA MET A 537 0.38 -10.73 27.33
C MET A 537 0.83 -11.06 25.90
N THR A 538 2.14 -11.03 25.62
CA THR A 538 2.66 -11.36 24.30
C THR A 538 2.30 -12.78 23.89
N GLU A 539 2.42 -13.76 24.79
CA GLU A 539 2.02 -15.14 24.50
C GLU A 539 0.49 -15.25 24.25
N ARG A 540 -0.32 -14.48 24.99
CA ARG A 540 -1.77 -14.39 24.72
C ARG A 540 -2.03 -13.78 23.35
N LEU A 541 -1.36 -12.69 22.95
CA LEU A 541 -1.50 -12.05 21.64
C LEU A 541 -1.08 -13.00 20.51
N LYS A 542 -0.01 -13.77 20.69
CA LYS A 542 0.44 -14.81 19.76
C LYS A 542 -0.62 -15.91 19.57
N ASN A 543 -1.21 -16.36 20.66
CA ASN A 543 -2.29 -17.36 20.63
C ASN A 543 -3.55 -16.80 19.94
N VAL A 544 -3.89 -15.53 20.18
CA VAL A 544 -4.97 -14.83 19.49
C VAL A 544 -4.70 -14.73 17.97
N LYS A 545 -3.46 -14.45 17.57
CA LYS A 545 -3.10 -14.41 16.13
C LYS A 545 -3.22 -15.76 15.45
N ASN A 546 -2.97 -16.84 16.19
CA ASN A 546 -3.15 -18.20 15.67
C ASN A 546 -4.61 -18.66 15.65
N TYR A 547 -5.47 -18.01 16.45
CA TYR A 547 -6.90 -18.28 16.48
C TYR A 547 -7.61 -17.68 15.25
N GLY A 548 -8.52 -18.44 14.65
CA GLY A 548 -9.29 -17.98 13.50
C GLY A 548 -8.49 -17.88 12.19
N ARG A 549 -7.30 -18.47 12.10
CA ARG A 549 -6.49 -18.47 10.87
C ARG A 549 -7.17 -19.19 9.71
N GLY A 550 -7.95 -20.24 9.99
CA GLY A 550 -8.77 -20.91 8.99
C GLY A 550 -9.74 -19.95 8.35
N LEU A 551 -10.51 -19.21 9.16
CA LEU A 551 -11.45 -18.18 8.70
C LEU A 551 -10.75 -17.06 7.92
N HIS A 552 -9.59 -16.60 8.41
CA HIS A 552 -8.83 -15.55 7.75
C HIS A 552 -8.36 -15.96 6.35
N TYR A 553 -7.62 -17.07 6.25
CA TYR A 553 -7.08 -17.50 4.95
C TYR A 553 -8.16 -18.02 3.99
N ALA A 554 -9.26 -18.60 4.49
CA ALA A 554 -10.41 -18.92 3.65
C ALA A 554 -10.97 -17.65 2.98
N ARG A 555 -11.05 -16.55 3.72
CA ARG A 555 -11.49 -15.26 3.17
C ARG A 555 -10.52 -14.69 2.16
N GLN A 556 -9.21 -14.73 2.43
CA GLN A 556 -8.18 -14.28 1.49
C GLN A 556 -8.17 -15.12 0.21
N THR A 557 -8.31 -16.44 0.34
CA THR A 557 -8.40 -17.36 -0.80
C THR A 557 -9.66 -17.09 -1.63
N LEU A 558 -10.81 -16.85 -0.98
CA LEU A 558 -12.05 -16.47 -1.67
C LEU A 558 -11.87 -15.19 -2.50
N TYR A 559 -11.25 -14.15 -1.95
CA TYR A 559 -10.96 -12.92 -2.69
C TYR A 559 -10.09 -13.16 -3.92
N ALA A 560 -9.01 -13.94 -3.75
CA ALA A 560 -8.07 -14.24 -4.82
C ALA A 560 -8.70 -15.11 -5.91
N GLN A 561 -9.44 -16.15 -5.54
CA GLN A 561 -10.15 -17.01 -6.49
C GLN A 561 -11.26 -16.25 -7.24
N TYR A 562 -11.98 -15.38 -6.54
CA TYR A 562 -12.98 -14.50 -7.14
C TYR A 562 -12.35 -13.55 -8.17
N ASP A 563 -11.23 -12.91 -7.82
CA ASP A 563 -10.46 -12.06 -8.73
C ASP A 563 -10.02 -12.82 -9.98
N MET A 564 -9.42 -14.00 -9.81
CA MET A 564 -8.96 -14.83 -10.94
C MET A 564 -10.11 -15.30 -11.83
N ALA A 565 -11.27 -15.63 -11.26
CA ALA A 565 -12.46 -16.02 -12.02
C ALA A 565 -13.01 -14.84 -12.86
N LEU A 566 -13.09 -13.63 -12.28
CA LEU A 566 -13.52 -12.42 -12.98
C LEU A 566 -12.61 -12.03 -14.16
N HIS A 567 -11.35 -12.45 -14.13
CA HIS A 567 -10.35 -12.11 -15.14
C HIS A 567 -9.92 -13.32 -15.99
N GLY A 568 -10.64 -14.45 -15.85
CA GLY A 568 -10.45 -15.68 -16.61
C GLY A 568 -11.06 -15.63 -18.01
N LYS A 569 -11.01 -16.76 -18.73
CA LYS A 569 -11.52 -16.90 -20.10
C LYS A 569 -13.04 -16.69 -20.23
N ASP A 570 -13.80 -16.99 -19.17
CA ASP A 570 -15.26 -16.91 -19.16
C ASP A 570 -15.79 -15.55 -18.64
N ALA A 571 -14.92 -14.59 -18.39
CA ALA A 571 -15.19 -13.29 -17.75
C ALA A 571 -16.38 -12.53 -18.35
N LYS A 572 -16.55 -12.57 -19.69
CA LYS A 572 -17.62 -11.88 -20.41
C LYS A 572 -19.00 -12.35 -20.00
N SER A 573 -19.16 -13.64 -19.66
CA SER A 573 -20.46 -14.25 -19.28
C SER A 573 -20.76 -14.14 -17.78
N ILE A 574 -19.83 -13.62 -16.97
CA ILE A 574 -19.94 -13.57 -15.52
C ILE A 574 -20.76 -12.35 -15.07
N ASP A 575 -21.74 -12.58 -14.20
CA ASP A 575 -22.32 -11.59 -13.32
C ASP A 575 -21.48 -11.51 -12.04
N PRO A 576 -20.84 -10.36 -11.74
CA PRO A 576 -19.93 -10.25 -10.58
C PRO A 576 -20.62 -10.52 -9.24
N LEU A 577 -21.86 -10.04 -9.05
CA LEU A 577 -22.58 -10.22 -7.80
C LEU A 577 -23.02 -11.68 -7.61
N LYS A 578 -23.55 -12.28 -8.67
CA LYS A 578 -23.96 -13.69 -8.63
C LYS A 578 -22.76 -14.61 -8.39
N LEU A 579 -21.65 -14.40 -9.09
CA LEU A 579 -20.43 -15.18 -8.87
C LEU A 579 -19.98 -15.08 -7.41
N TRP A 580 -19.96 -13.86 -6.86
CA TRP A 580 -19.59 -13.64 -5.45
C TRP A 580 -20.49 -14.43 -4.50
N GLN A 581 -21.80 -14.33 -4.67
CA GLN A 581 -22.78 -15.04 -3.85
C GLN A 581 -22.62 -16.56 -3.95
N ASP A 582 -22.42 -17.08 -5.16
CA ASP A 582 -22.21 -18.51 -5.43
C ASP A 582 -20.91 -19.03 -4.79
N MET A 583 -19.84 -18.24 -4.80
CA MET A 583 -18.56 -18.61 -4.19
C MET A 583 -18.62 -18.48 -2.66
N GLU A 584 -19.12 -17.36 -2.16
CA GLU A 584 -19.21 -17.11 -0.71
C GLU A 584 -20.14 -18.09 -0.01
N SER A 585 -21.23 -18.52 -0.66
CA SER A 585 -22.17 -19.52 -0.12
C SER A 585 -21.53 -20.89 0.14
N LYS A 586 -20.40 -21.19 -0.50
CA LYS A 586 -19.67 -22.46 -0.32
C LYS A 586 -18.67 -22.42 0.85
N THR A 587 -18.43 -21.25 1.43
CA THR A 587 -17.60 -21.10 2.64
C THR A 587 -18.35 -21.58 3.88
N ALA A 588 -17.62 -21.87 4.95
CA ALA A 588 -18.25 -22.38 6.18
C ALA A 588 -19.25 -21.42 6.83
N LEU A 589 -19.12 -20.10 6.61
CA LEU A 589 -20.05 -19.07 7.11
C LEU A 589 -21.19 -18.74 6.14
N GLY A 590 -21.19 -19.29 4.94
CA GLY A 590 -22.18 -18.98 3.91
C GLY A 590 -22.16 -17.52 3.43
N SER A 591 -23.18 -17.13 2.66
CA SER A 591 -23.35 -15.76 2.15
C SER A 591 -24.44 -15.00 2.91
N VAL A 592 -24.36 -13.66 2.91
CA VAL A 592 -25.37 -12.78 3.52
C VAL A 592 -26.40 -12.37 2.46
N PRO A 593 -27.67 -12.65 2.65
CA PRO A 593 -28.72 -12.17 1.73
C PRO A 593 -28.72 -10.64 1.62
N GLY A 594 -28.79 -10.11 0.39
CA GLY A 594 -28.86 -8.66 0.12
C GLY A 594 -27.56 -7.90 0.20
N GLN A 595 -26.44 -8.56 0.50
CA GLN A 595 -25.11 -7.93 0.44
C GLN A 595 -24.68 -7.67 -1.01
N GLN A 596 -23.83 -6.65 -1.20
CA GLN A 596 -23.30 -6.23 -2.50
C GLN A 596 -21.79 -5.99 -2.42
N PHE A 597 -21.06 -6.84 -1.70
CA PHE A 597 -19.61 -6.68 -1.46
C PHE A 597 -18.79 -6.33 -2.72
N PRO A 598 -19.02 -6.92 -3.92
CA PRO A 598 -18.27 -6.54 -5.11
C PRO A 598 -18.38 -5.06 -5.46
N GLY A 599 -19.45 -4.36 -5.08
CA GLY A 599 -19.64 -2.93 -5.30
C GLY A 599 -18.70 -2.03 -4.47
N GLN A 600 -18.00 -2.59 -3.48
CA GLN A 600 -17.01 -1.88 -2.65
C GLN A 600 -15.61 -2.50 -2.69
N PHE A 601 -15.39 -3.54 -3.50
CA PHE A 601 -14.10 -4.22 -3.58
C PHE A 601 -13.10 -3.43 -4.44
N GLY A 602 -12.63 -2.30 -3.90
CA GLY A 602 -11.79 -1.32 -4.59
C GLY A 602 -10.49 -1.88 -5.16
N HIS A 603 -9.89 -2.92 -4.55
CA HIS A 603 -8.69 -3.58 -5.05
C HIS A 603 -8.80 -3.95 -6.53
N LEU A 604 -9.95 -4.49 -6.95
CA LEU A 604 -10.16 -4.93 -8.33
C LEU A 604 -10.40 -3.79 -9.31
N MET A 605 -10.58 -2.56 -8.81
CA MET A 605 -10.73 -1.35 -9.63
C MET A 605 -9.50 -0.43 -9.55
N GLY A 606 -8.60 -0.67 -8.60
CA GLY A 606 -7.47 0.19 -8.24
C GLY A 606 -6.06 -0.44 -8.42
N GLY A 607 -5.88 -1.46 -9.29
CA GLY A 607 -4.53 -1.98 -9.60
C GLY A 607 -4.24 -3.42 -9.16
N TYR A 608 -5.14 -4.08 -8.42
CA TYR A 608 -5.01 -5.49 -8.01
C TYR A 608 -5.83 -6.47 -8.87
N GLN A 609 -6.37 -6.03 -10.00
CA GLN A 609 -7.07 -6.91 -10.93
C GLN A 609 -6.15 -8.03 -11.46
N ALA A 610 -6.63 -9.26 -11.40
CA ALA A 610 -5.85 -10.50 -11.58
C ALA A 610 -4.57 -10.51 -10.72
N GLY A 611 -4.65 -9.95 -9.50
CA GLY A 611 -3.50 -9.70 -8.65
C GLY A 611 -3.74 -9.82 -7.14
N TYR A 612 -4.96 -10.10 -6.69
CA TYR A 612 -5.23 -10.21 -5.26
C TYR A 612 -4.49 -11.37 -4.58
N TYR A 613 -4.16 -12.42 -5.32
CA TYR A 613 -3.35 -13.54 -4.85
C TYR A 613 -1.98 -13.09 -4.29
N SER A 614 -1.50 -11.91 -4.71
CA SER A 614 -0.20 -11.35 -4.33
C SER A 614 0.01 -11.27 -2.83
N TYR A 615 -1.04 -11.05 -2.04
CA TYR A 615 -0.95 -11.00 -0.57
C TYR A 615 -0.46 -12.33 0.01
N MET A 616 -1.08 -13.44 -0.36
CA MET A 616 -0.65 -14.76 0.12
C MET A 616 0.64 -15.24 -0.53
N TRP A 617 0.89 -14.87 -1.78
CA TRP A 617 2.14 -15.17 -2.48
C TRP A 617 3.33 -14.46 -1.83
N SER A 618 3.20 -13.15 -1.58
CA SER A 618 4.22 -12.35 -0.91
C SER A 618 4.45 -12.78 0.54
N GLU A 619 3.43 -13.28 1.24
CA GLU A 619 3.58 -13.77 2.61
C GLU A 619 4.52 -14.97 2.70
N VAL A 620 4.55 -15.85 1.69
CA VAL A 620 5.54 -16.95 1.63
C VAL A 620 6.95 -16.38 1.59
N LEU A 621 7.19 -15.34 0.79
CA LEU A 621 8.49 -14.67 0.71
C LEU A 621 8.83 -13.90 1.99
N ALA A 622 7.83 -13.26 2.60
CA ALA A 622 7.97 -12.57 3.88
C ALA A 622 8.44 -13.51 5.00
N LEU A 623 7.86 -14.70 5.09
CA LEU A 623 8.24 -15.72 6.06
C LEU A 623 9.66 -16.27 5.82
N ASP A 624 10.05 -16.43 4.55
CA ASP A 624 11.41 -16.84 4.20
C ASP A 624 12.42 -15.78 4.61
N MET A 625 12.20 -14.51 4.28
CA MET A 625 13.06 -13.40 4.69
C MET A 625 13.12 -13.24 6.22
N LEU A 626 11.99 -13.42 6.92
CA LEU A 626 11.92 -13.35 8.39
C LEU A 626 12.81 -14.41 9.05
N SER A 627 12.98 -15.57 8.40
CA SER A 627 13.82 -16.66 8.93
C SER A 627 15.27 -16.23 9.21
N ALA A 628 15.77 -15.21 8.50
CA ALA A 628 17.11 -14.66 8.70
C ALA A 628 17.29 -13.98 10.06
N TYR A 629 16.22 -13.50 10.68
CA TYR A 629 16.25 -12.88 12.01
C TYR A 629 16.21 -13.91 13.17
N GLY A 630 15.72 -15.13 12.91
CA GLY A 630 15.59 -16.16 13.93
C GLY A 630 14.75 -15.68 15.12
N ASP A 631 15.32 -15.79 16.34
CA ASP A 631 14.66 -15.38 17.57
C ASP A 631 14.91 -13.90 17.97
N HIS A 632 15.79 -13.19 17.25
CA HIS A 632 16.23 -11.82 17.57
C HIS A 632 15.86 -10.82 16.47
N LEU A 633 14.63 -10.30 16.55
CA LEU A 633 14.12 -9.34 15.55
C LEU A 633 14.89 -8.01 15.53
N MET A 634 15.54 -7.65 16.63
CA MET A 634 16.26 -6.38 16.77
C MET A 634 17.77 -6.51 16.50
N ASP A 635 18.23 -7.56 15.78
CA ASP A 635 19.62 -7.64 15.34
C ASP A 635 19.92 -6.60 14.25
N PRO A 636 20.70 -5.54 14.56
CA PRO A 636 20.99 -4.48 13.59
C PRO A 636 21.87 -4.95 12.43
N LYS A 637 22.60 -6.06 12.56
CA LYS A 637 23.39 -6.62 11.46
C LYS A 637 22.49 -7.23 10.40
N VAL A 638 21.48 -7.98 10.83
CA VAL A 638 20.47 -8.55 9.93
C VAL A 638 19.63 -7.43 9.33
N GLY A 639 19.21 -6.44 10.13
CA GLY A 639 18.47 -5.26 9.67
C GLY A 639 19.24 -4.47 8.60
N MET A 640 20.54 -4.21 8.81
CA MET A 640 21.36 -3.51 7.82
C MET A 640 21.60 -4.34 6.57
N HIS A 641 21.79 -5.66 6.71
CA HIS A 641 21.88 -6.55 5.55
C HIS A 641 20.60 -6.53 4.71
N TYR A 642 19.44 -6.63 5.35
CA TYR A 642 18.14 -6.52 4.70
C TYR A 642 17.92 -5.15 4.03
N ARG A 643 18.29 -4.04 4.73
CA ARG A 643 18.27 -2.70 4.14
C ARG A 643 19.07 -2.63 2.83
N GLU A 644 20.26 -3.24 2.78
CA GLU A 644 21.18 -3.13 1.64
C GLU A 644 20.81 -4.09 0.50
N THR A 645 20.31 -5.27 0.81
CA THR A 645 20.09 -6.35 -0.18
C THR A 645 18.65 -6.41 -0.70
N VAL A 646 17.68 -5.87 0.04
CA VAL A 646 16.26 -5.86 -0.36
C VAL A 646 15.75 -4.42 -0.50
N LEU A 647 15.67 -3.66 0.60
CA LEU A 647 15.01 -2.34 0.59
C LEU A 647 15.71 -1.32 -0.34
N ALA A 648 17.04 -1.40 -0.47
CA ALA A 648 17.80 -0.48 -1.32
C ALA A 648 17.74 -0.82 -2.82
N GLN A 649 17.34 -2.03 -3.19
CA GLN A 649 17.49 -2.51 -4.56
C GLN A 649 16.34 -2.10 -5.48
N GLY A 650 15.10 -1.99 -4.98
CA GLY A 650 13.92 -1.69 -5.79
C GLY A 650 13.60 -2.78 -6.83
N GLY A 651 12.93 -2.39 -7.92
CA GLY A 651 12.47 -3.28 -8.98
C GLY A 651 13.39 -3.47 -10.17
#